data_c79b342099153ce1f418dbd1532f520b
#
_entry.id   c79b342099153ce1f418dbd1532f520b
#
_cell.length_a   1.000
_cell.length_b   1.000
_cell.length_c   1.000
_cell.angle_alpha   90.00
_cell.angle_beta   90.00
_cell.angle_gamma   90.00
#
_symmetry.space_group_name_H-M   'P 1'
#
loop_
_entity.id
_entity.type
_entity.pdbx_description
1 polymer ?
#
loop_
_entity_poly.entity_id
_entity_poly.type
_entity_poly.pdbx_seq_one_letter_code
_entity_poly.pdbx_strand_id
1 'polypeptide(L)'
;MPLPLHRTFVLTGITFALSAVYSLSYARDEFNLRILELDSPLENTQVLEDFVNNNNLTPGVYLTSVMWGQEYLDKRNITFILSSDKKSLIPRFTKADLREFGLKVDDIPALQVMDDDTEVGDIAQIIDGARYDFQLDSQTLCLRIPQIYQNARAAGSISPKYWNDGESAAWLSYYASGSRQNSDGDNLNSNWLNLNSGINLGVWRLRNNTVYSDSSWESISTSLQRDIKALRSQMEVGQTFTNGDLFDSVQMTGIKLETDTSMLPDSEQGFAPVVRGIANSDAQVVIKQNGYVIYQTWVSAGPFEIKDLSQVTAGADLEVTIKETNGQEHSFIQASSTVPILQREGALKYSLATGKYRDNDNHAETPVFGVATAIYGLPYGITIYGGILGASMYHSGVTGIGADLGRLGSVSVDITAAKTKFDDGRDDATGLSWRAQYAKDFPDTDTTVTLASYRYSTSQFYTFQEALDQRDTPDDKGIYSYRQTNNRRNRLQINLSQNIGRWGSVYLNGYQQDYWGMHGAERSIGMGYSTTWNNINWSVNYTLTKTPGMAGEQQFSLTLNIPLSRWLPDSWAMYNVNRSDKSNTSHQLGIGGTALQDNNLSYNLQQSYTDNNVGYGASMNGRYRSSVGEFGLGYSYDKNSRQWNYSAQGAVVAHAHGVTLGQSVQDSFAIVHINEGANVKVQNAQGVYTDFWGNAIVPNMTNYRHNAITVNTQGHNSLDISDATQDVIPSKGAVVGVDFDARSGMRALLTLVHNKERVPFGALLTLGNSTAIVGEDGEVYITGVQESMTFTVQWGKEINQQCTGVITVPEKYTTGIYKATMDCR
;
A
#
# COMPACT_ATOMS: atom_id res chain seq x y z
N MET A 1 -22.00 -52.88 25.66
CA MET A 1 -22.95 -52.67 24.55
C MET A 1 -22.15 -52.15 23.36
N PRO A 2 -22.04 -52.87 22.26
CA PRO A 2 -21.22 -52.49 21.11
C PRO A 2 -22.03 -51.60 20.15
N LEU A 3 -21.42 -50.49 19.74
CA LEU A 3 -21.89 -49.62 18.66
C LEU A 3 -21.59 -50.25 17.28
N PRO A 4 -22.47 -50.12 16.30
CA PRO A 4 -22.35 -50.82 15.04
C PRO A 4 -21.40 -50.15 14.07
N LEU A 5 -20.34 -50.84 13.72
CA LEU A 5 -19.28 -50.48 12.75
C LEU A 5 -19.71 -50.63 11.27
N HIS A 6 -20.98 -50.53 10.93
CA HIS A 6 -21.43 -50.79 9.57
C HIS A 6 -21.91 -49.63 8.71
N ARG A 7 -21.84 -48.39 9.21
CA ARG A 7 -22.26 -47.25 8.39
C ARG A 7 -21.12 -46.41 7.78
N THR A 8 -19.88 -46.64 8.19
CA THR A 8 -18.72 -45.85 7.69
C THR A 8 -18.10 -46.43 6.40
N PHE A 9 -18.32 -47.73 6.13
CA PHE A 9 -17.75 -48.36 4.92
C PHE A 9 -18.57 -48.16 3.64
N VAL A 10 -19.83 -47.77 3.72
CA VAL A 10 -20.67 -47.55 2.55
C VAL A 10 -20.52 -46.12 1.99
N LEU A 11 -20.20 -45.14 2.84
CA LEU A 11 -19.97 -43.79 2.36
C LEU A 11 -18.57 -43.57 1.69
N THR A 12 -17.55 -44.31 2.12
CA THR A 12 -16.22 -44.27 1.50
C THR A 12 -16.18 -45.00 0.16
N GLY A 13 -17.03 -46.01 -0.06
CA GLY A 13 -17.15 -46.71 -1.36
C GLY A 13 -17.86 -45.85 -2.43
N ILE A 14 -18.79 -44.98 -2.06
CA ILE A 14 -19.52 -44.10 -2.97
C ILE A 14 -18.69 -42.86 -3.33
N THR A 15 -17.86 -42.36 -2.42
CA THR A 15 -16.93 -41.24 -2.71
C THR A 15 -15.81 -41.69 -3.65
N PHE A 16 -15.33 -42.92 -3.58
CA PHE A 16 -14.30 -43.43 -4.50
C PHE A 16 -14.88 -43.83 -5.87
N ALA A 17 -16.14 -44.15 -5.98
CA ALA A 17 -16.81 -44.43 -7.25
C ALA A 17 -17.23 -43.15 -7.99
N LEU A 18 -17.46 -42.06 -7.28
CA LEU A 18 -17.74 -40.73 -7.89
C LEU A 18 -16.48 -39.96 -8.29
N SER A 19 -15.33 -40.30 -7.74
CA SER A 19 -14.06 -39.67 -8.18
C SER A 19 -13.42 -40.38 -9.38
N ALA A 20 -13.92 -41.56 -9.80
CA ALA A 20 -13.41 -42.27 -10.99
C ALA A 20 -14.17 -41.96 -12.30
N VAL A 21 -15.17 -41.07 -12.28
CA VAL A 21 -15.98 -40.70 -13.45
C VAL A 21 -15.78 -39.24 -13.91
N TYR A 22 -14.77 -38.53 -13.39
CA TYR A 22 -14.30 -37.36 -14.10
C TYR A 22 -13.24 -37.76 -15.14
N SER A 23 -13.64 -38.55 -16.12
CA SER A 23 -13.07 -38.47 -17.42
C SER A 23 -13.46 -37.08 -17.96
N LEU A 24 -12.50 -36.20 -18.03
CA LEU A 24 -12.57 -35.00 -18.85
C LEU A 24 -12.89 -35.42 -20.29
N SER A 25 -14.15 -35.54 -20.62
CA SER A 25 -14.55 -35.49 -22.01
C SER A 25 -14.36 -34.03 -22.42
N TYR A 26 -13.24 -33.73 -23.02
CA TYR A 26 -13.16 -32.60 -23.91
C TYR A 26 -14.22 -32.83 -24.99
N ALA A 27 -15.37 -32.20 -24.86
CA ALA A 27 -16.25 -32.00 -25.98
C ALA A 27 -15.46 -31.17 -26.96
N ARG A 28 -14.94 -31.80 -28.02
CA ARG A 28 -14.53 -31.07 -29.21
C ARG A 28 -15.82 -30.47 -29.73
N ASP A 29 -15.92 -29.16 -29.75
CA ASP A 29 -16.88 -28.45 -30.56
C ASP A 29 -16.54 -28.77 -32.03
N GLU A 30 -17.14 -29.81 -32.58
CA GLU A 30 -17.13 -30.06 -34.00
C GLU A 30 -18.06 -29.05 -34.65
N PHE A 31 -17.48 -27.93 -35.10
CA PHE A 31 -18.19 -26.99 -35.95
C PHE A 31 -18.55 -27.68 -37.28
N ASN A 32 -19.84 -27.88 -37.49
CA ASN A 32 -20.31 -28.47 -38.73
C ASN A 32 -20.33 -27.39 -39.82
N LEU A 33 -19.27 -27.35 -40.66
CA LEU A 33 -19.13 -26.39 -41.77
C LEU A 33 -20.33 -26.39 -42.72
N ARG A 34 -21.08 -27.51 -42.84
CA ARG A 34 -22.29 -27.60 -43.66
C ARG A 34 -23.44 -26.73 -43.18
N ILE A 35 -23.41 -26.23 -41.94
CA ILE A 35 -24.40 -25.30 -41.43
C ILE A 35 -24.16 -23.89 -41.98
N LEU A 36 -22.89 -23.55 -42.27
CA LEU A 36 -22.51 -22.28 -42.89
C LEU A 36 -22.77 -22.24 -44.42
N GLU A 37 -22.94 -23.44 -45.05
CA GLU A 37 -23.17 -23.57 -46.51
C GLU A 37 -24.66 -23.50 -46.87
N LEU A 38 -25.59 -23.30 -45.94
CA LEU A 38 -27.03 -23.41 -46.18
C LEU A 38 -27.59 -22.32 -47.10
N ASP A 39 -26.95 -21.16 -47.23
CA ASP A 39 -27.49 -20.04 -48.05
C ASP A 39 -26.55 -19.46 -49.12
N SER A 40 -25.27 -19.83 -49.16
CA SER A 40 -24.33 -19.39 -50.26
C SER A 40 -23.07 -20.25 -50.31
N PRO A 41 -22.60 -20.68 -51.50
CA PRO A 41 -21.32 -21.40 -51.60
C PRO A 41 -20.17 -20.45 -51.24
N LEU A 42 -19.44 -20.78 -50.19
CA LEU A 42 -18.25 -20.06 -49.73
C LEU A 42 -17.14 -20.26 -50.78
N GLU A 43 -16.77 -19.20 -51.49
CA GLU A 43 -15.71 -19.23 -52.52
C GLU A 43 -14.30 -19.47 -51.92
N ASN A 44 -14.15 -19.58 -50.61
CA ASN A 44 -12.85 -19.82 -49.96
C ASN A 44 -12.99 -20.73 -48.73
N THR A 45 -13.50 -21.94 -48.94
CA THR A 45 -13.58 -23.02 -47.94
C THR A 45 -12.23 -23.35 -47.34
N GLN A 46 -11.13 -23.11 -48.04
CA GLN A 46 -9.79 -23.44 -47.60
C GLN A 46 -9.32 -22.63 -46.39
N VAL A 47 -9.69 -21.35 -46.27
CA VAL A 47 -9.35 -20.48 -45.11
C VAL A 47 -10.18 -20.84 -43.88
N LEU A 48 -11.45 -21.22 -44.09
CA LEU A 48 -12.35 -21.68 -43.01
C LEU A 48 -11.99 -23.11 -42.58
N GLU A 49 -11.64 -23.98 -43.51
CA GLU A 49 -11.12 -25.32 -43.17
C GLU A 49 -9.80 -25.25 -42.44
N ASP A 50 -8.90 -24.36 -42.83
CA ASP A 50 -7.65 -24.10 -42.08
C ASP A 50 -7.92 -23.48 -40.70
N PHE A 51 -8.92 -22.59 -40.55
CA PHE A 51 -9.33 -22.01 -39.27
C PHE A 51 -9.95 -23.05 -38.32
N VAL A 52 -10.84 -23.89 -38.85
CA VAL A 52 -11.47 -24.96 -38.06
C VAL A 52 -10.53 -26.11 -37.75
N ASN A 53 -9.67 -26.52 -38.73
CA ASN A 53 -8.73 -27.60 -38.56
C ASN A 53 -7.51 -27.22 -37.72
N ASN A 54 -7.16 -25.93 -37.63
CA ASN A 54 -6.04 -25.45 -36.87
C ASN A 54 -6.44 -24.99 -35.44
N ASN A 55 -7.60 -25.37 -34.91
CA ASN A 55 -8.06 -24.97 -33.57
C ASN A 55 -8.01 -23.46 -33.35
N ASN A 56 -8.37 -22.63 -34.30
CA ASN A 56 -8.32 -21.17 -34.25
C ASN A 56 -6.90 -20.60 -34.09
N LEU A 57 -5.85 -21.36 -34.45
CA LEU A 57 -4.46 -20.95 -34.29
C LEU A 57 -4.02 -20.10 -35.48
N THR A 58 -4.00 -18.79 -35.32
CA THR A 58 -3.54 -17.84 -36.31
C THR A 58 -2.10 -17.42 -35.99
N PRO A 59 -1.10 -17.71 -36.82
CA PRO A 59 0.25 -17.19 -36.65
C PRO A 59 0.24 -15.66 -36.83
N GLY A 60 1.05 -14.96 -36.04
CA GLY A 60 1.10 -13.50 -36.09
C GLY A 60 1.86 -12.91 -34.93
N VAL A 61 1.81 -11.58 -34.81
CA VAL A 61 2.40 -10.84 -33.70
C VAL A 61 1.28 -10.46 -32.75
N TYR A 62 1.41 -10.88 -31.49
CA TYR A 62 0.43 -10.61 -30.45
C TYR A 62 1.09 -9.84 -29.30
N LEU A 63 0.39 -8.85 -28.78
CA LEU A 63 0.77 -8.17 -27.53
C LEU A 63 0.46 -9.09 -26.37
N THR A 64 1.47 -9.82 -25.89
CA THR A 64 1.30 -10.97 -25.03
C THR A 64 1.83 -10.70 -23.62
N SER A 65 1.02 -11.03 -22.62
CA SER A 65 1.45 -11.10 -21.22
C SER A 65 2.21 -12.41 -21.00
N VAL A 66 3.49 -12.33 -20.66
CA VAL A 66 4.34 -13.49 -20.41
C VAL A 66 4.32 -13.82 -18.94
N MET A 67 3.97 -15.06 -18.62
CA MET A 67 3.90 -15.57 -17.26
C MET A 67 4.92 -16.70 -17.06
N TRP A 68 5.50 -16.77 -15.88
CA TRP A 68 6.30 -17.92 -15.46
C TRP A 68 5.53 -18.69 -14.37
N GLY A 69 4.81 -19.70 -14.79
CA GLY A 69 3.80 -20.34 -13.94
C GLY A 69 2.66 -19.35 -13.60
N GLN A 70 2.66 -18.83 -12.38
CA GLN A 70 1.72 -17.79 -11.95
C GLN A 70 2.36 -16.40 -11.80
N GLU A 71 3.66 -16.30 -12.01
CA GLU A 71 4.41 -15.06 -11.88
C GLU A 71 4.40 -14.28 -13.20
N TYR A 72 3.98 -13.04 -13.18
CA TYR A 72 4.04 -12.13 -14.32
C TYR A 72 5.50 -11.72 -14.59
N LEU A 73 5.95 -11.88 -15.82
CA LEU A 73 7.30 -11.50 -16.26
C LEU A 73 7.32 -10.21 -17.06
N ASP A 74 6.49 -10.14 -18.11
CA ASP A 74 6.54 -9.06 -19.08
C ASP A 74 5.26 -8.96 -19.90
N LYS A 75 5.03 -7.83 -20.58
CA LYS A 75 4.02 -7.66 -21.63
C LYS A 75 4.69 -7.06 -22.85
N ARG A 76 4.79 -7.83 -23.91
CA ARG A 76 5.48 -7.42 -25.15
C ARG A 76 4.86 -8.05 -26.38
N ASN A 77 5.18 -7.49 -27.54
CA ASN A 77 4.84 -8.11 -28.80
C ASN A 77 5.70 -9.37 -29.01
N ILE A 78 5.04 -10.51 -29.14
CA ILE A 78 5.69 -11.80 -29.43
C ILE A 78 5.17 -12.32 -30.75
N THR A 79 6.11 -12.75 -31.61
CA THR A 79 5.78 -13.42 -32.86
C THR A 79 5.52 -14.89 -32.61
N PHE A 80 4.35 -15.38 -33.03
CA PHE A 80 4.00 -16.78 -33.00
C PHE A 80 3.99 -17.38 -34.41
N ILE A 81 4.57 -18.54 -34.55
CA ILE A 81 4.54 -19.33 -35.79
C ILE A 81 3.85 -20.66 -35.55
N LEU A 82 3.30 -21.25 -36.57
CA LEU A 82 2.74 -22.60 -36.52
C LEU A 82 3.85 -23.64 -36.32
N SER A 83 3.61 -24.62 -35.46
CA SER A 83 4.45 -25.81 -35.35
C SER A 83 4.42 -26.65 -36.62
N SER A 84 5.41 -27.51 -36.79
CA SER A 84 5.54 -28.38 -38.00
C SER A 84 4.32 -29.29 -38.20
N ASP A 85 3.66 -29.67 -37.12
CA ASP A 85 2.44 -30.48 -37.10
C ASP A 85 1.14 -29.66 -37.21
N LYS A 86 1.27 -28.34 -37.32
CA LYS A 86 0.18 -27.36 -37.39
C LYS A 86 -0.81 -27.44 -36.22
N LYS A 87 -0.39 -27.95 -35.04
CA LYS A 87 -1.27 -28.15 -33.85
C LYS A 87 -1.05 -27.14 -32.72
N SER A 88 -0.01 -26.36 -32.79
CA SER A 88 0.35 -25.37 -31.77
C SER A 88 1.02 -24.15 -32.36
N LEU A 89 0.95 -23.05 -31.62
CA LEU A 89 1.71 -21.83 -31.90
C LEU A 89 3.02 -21.86 -31.10
N ILE A 90 4.13 -21.66 -31.78
CA ILE A 90 5.47 -21.59 -31.18
C ILE A 90 5.85 -20.12 -30.99
N PRO A 91 6.09 -19.65 -29.76
CA PRO A 91 6.57 -18.29 -29.49
C PRO A 91 8.04 -18.18 -29.93
N ARG A 92 8.41 -17.07 -30.55
CA ARG A 92 9.77 -16.75 -30.96
C ARG A 92 10.41 -15.81 -29.97
N PHE A 93 11.52 -16.22 -29.39
CA PHE A 93 12.32 -15.45 -28.45
C PHE A 93 13.76 -15.33 -28.94
N THR A 94 14.44 -14.27 -28.59
CA THR A 94 15.90 -14.19 -28.69
C THR A 94 16.55 -14.77 -27.45
N LYS A 95 17.84 -15.09 -27.51
CA LYS A 95 18.62 -15.51 -26.34
C LYS A 95 18.59 -14.40 -25.26
N ALA A 96 18.63 -13.15 -25.68
CA ALA A 96 18.49 -12.00 -24.78
C ALA A 96 17.14 -11.98 -24.03
N ASP A 97 16.03 -12.28 -24.74
CA ASP A 97 14.71 -12.38 -24.11
C ASP A 97 14.67 -13.45 -23.02
N LEU A 98 15.21 -14.64 -23.33
CA LEU A 98 15.25 -15.74 -22.35
C LEU A 98 16.11 -15.40 -21.13
N ARG A 99 17.25 -14.73 -21.34
CA ARG A 99 18.09 -14.24 -20.23
C ARG A 99 17.34 -13.21 -19.39
N GLU A 100 16.62 -12.33 -20.03
CA GLU A 100 15.79 -11.31 -19.36
C GLU A 100 14.66 -11.94 -18.55
N PHE A 101 14.03 -12.99 -19.06
CA PHE A 101 13.04 -13.78 -18.30
C PHE A 101 13.64 -14.52 -17.12
N GLY A 102 14.95 -14.54 -16.98
CA GLY A 102 15.65 -15.14 -15.86
C GLY A 102 16.13 -16.57 -16.08
N LEU A 103 16.27 -17.00 -17.33
CA LEU A 103 16.95 -18.26 -17.65
C LEU A 103 18.46 -18.13 -17.49
N LYS A 104 19.07 -19.20 -17.00
CA LYS A 104 20.52 -19.41 -17.02
C LYS A 104 20.97 -19.84 -18.41
N VAL A 105 20.84 -18.94 -19.39
CA VAL A 105 21.10 -19.24 -20.79
C VAL A 105 22.54 -19.75 -21.04
N ASP A 106 23.48 -19.37 -20.16
CA ASP A 106 24.87 -19.75 -20.25
C ASP A 106 25.13 -21.18 -19.69
N ASP A 107 24.17 -21.74 -18.93
CA ASP A 107 24.22 -23.11 -18.42
C ASP A 107 23.53 -24.11 -19.39
N ILE A 108 22.88 -23.62 -20.45
CA ILE A 108 22.19 -24.44 -21.43
C ILE A 108 23.08 -24.61 -22.67
N PRO A 109 23.62 -25.82 -22.95
CA PRO A 109 24.62 -26.02 -23.99
C PRO A 109 24.22 -25.53 -25.37
N ALA A 110 22.94 -25.67 -25.74
CA ALA A 110 22.41 -25.21 -27.03
C ALA A 110 22.38 -23.69 -27.17
N LEU A 111 22.25 -22.96 -26.06
CA LEU A 111 22.17 -21.51 -26.03
C LEU A 111 23.54 -20.84 -25.82
N GLN A 112 24.53 -21.57 -25.27
CA GLN A 112 25.88 -21.03 -25.05
C GLN A 112 26.53 -20.47 -26.32
N VAL A 113 26.35 -21.16 -27.42
CA VAL A 113 27.01 -20.86 -28.71
C VAL A 113 26.25 -19.85 -29.57
N MET A 114 25.07 -19.39 -29.10
CA MET A 114 24.23 -18.41 -29.80
C MET A 114 24.58 -16.99 -29.37
N ASP A 115 24.51 -16.04 -30.29
CA ASP A 115 24.57 -14.62 -29.96
C ASP A 115 23.24 -14.17 -29.31
N ASP A 116 23.29 -13.10 -28.55
CA ASP A 116 22.12 -12.62 -27.76
C ASP A 116 20.93 -12.24 -28.65
N ASP A 117 21.16 -11.71 -29.84
CA ASP A 117 20.11 -11.32 -30.79
C ASP A 117 19.61 -12.48 -31.66
N THR A 118 20.17 -13.68 -31.50
CA THR A 118 19.77 -14.85 -32.30
C THR A 118 18.41 -15.36 -31.82
N GLU A 119 17.48 -15.54 -32.74
CA GLU A 119 16.21 -16.20 -32.46
C GLU A 119 16.42 -17.65 -32.02
N VAL A 120 15.92 -17.99 -30.89
CA VAL A 120 15.90 -19.34 -30.34
C VAL A 120 14.75 -20.10 -30.99
N GLY A 121 14.99 -21.33 -31.39
CA GLY A 121 13.93 -22.20 -31.87
C GLY A 121 12.90 -22.54 -30.82
N ASP A 122 12.20 -23.64 -30.99
CA ASP A 122 11.23 -24.11 -30.01
C ASP A 122 11.90 -24.43 -28.66
N ILE A 123 11.65 -23.64 -27.63
CA ILE A 123 12.24 -23.81 -26.30
C ILE A 123 11.93 -25.17 -25.68
N ALA A 124 10.78 -25.76 -26.02
CA ALA A 124 10.38 -27.08 -25.53
C ALA A 124 11.26 -28.21 -26.11
N GLN A 125 11.94 -27.98 -27.23
CA GLN A 125 12.88 -28.92 -27.80
C GLN A 125 14.32 -28.68 -27.35
N ILE A 126 14.64 -27.46 -26.93
CA ILE A 126 16.00 -27.04 -26.55
C ILE A 126 16.25 -27.28 -25.07
N ILE A 127 15.22 -27.10 -24.22
CA ILE A 127 15.33 -27.22 -22.78
C ILE A 127 14.49 -28.40 -22.30
N ASP A 128 15.14 -29.40 -21.77
CA ASP A 128 14.48 -30.61 -21.29
C ASP A 128 13.48 -30.28 -20.18
N GLY A 129 12.24 -30.73 -20.37
CA GLY A 129 11.14 -30.44 -19.44
C GLY A 129 10.48 -29.05 -19.57
N ALA A 130 10.95 -28.20 -20.47
CA ALA A 130 10.29 -26.92 -20.74
C ALA A 130 8.97 -27.13 -21.49
N ARG A 131 7.97 -26.32 -21.13
CA ARG A 131 6.65 -26.29 -21.79
C ARG A 131 6.17 -24.84 -21.81
N TYR A 132 5.29 -24.54 -22.74
CA TYR A 132 4.58 -23.28 -22.81
C TYR A 132 3.13 -23.50 -23.24
N ASP A 133 2.26 -22.60 -22.82
CA ASP A 133 0.85 -22.60 -23.18
C ASP A 133 0.45 -21.15 -23.50
N PHE A 134 -0.10 -20.95 -24.71
CA PHE A 134 -0.56 -19.65 -25.16
C PHE A 134 -2.07 -19.62 -25.21
N GLN A 135 -2.67 -18.80 -24.37
CA GLN A 135 -4.11 -18.54 -24.32
C GLN A 135 -4.41 -17.32 -25.19
N LEU A 136 -5.03 -17.56 -26.35
CA LEU A 136 -5.27 -16.54 -27.35
C LEU A 136 -6.33 -15.51 -26.90
N ASP A 137 -7.35 -15.96 -26.19
CA ASP A 137 -8.45 -15.15 -25.65
C ASP A 137 -7.99 -14.09 -24.65
N SER A 138 -7.05 -14.46 -23.78
CA SER A 138 -6.43 -13.58 -22.79
C SER A 138 -5.09 -13.00 -23.20
N GLN A 139 -4.59 -13.39 -24.39
CA GLN A 139 -3.24 -13.05 -24.88
C GLN A 139 -2.15 -13.32 -23.84
N THR A 140 -2.24 -14.46 -23.17
CA THR A 140 -1.34 -14.82 -22.07
C THR A 140 -0.51 -16.03 -22.45
N LEU A 141 0.80 -15.91 -22.35
CA LEU A 141 1.77 -17.00 -22.57
C LEU A 141 2.34 -17.46 -21.23
N CYS A 142 1.99 -18.67 -20.83
CA CYS A 142 2.52 -19.30 -19.62
C CYS A 142 3.74 -20.16 -19.94
N LEU A 143 4.91 -19.77 -19.48
CA LEU A 143 6.15 -20.55 -19.57
C LEU A 143 6.29 -21.44 -18.33
N ARG A 144 6.63 -22.71 -18.55
CA ARG A 144 6.94 -23.68 -17.50
C ARG A 144 8.31 -24.27 -17.79
N ILE A 145 9.34 -23.86 -17.08
CA ILE A 145 10.72 -24.28 -17.25
C ILE A 145 11.23 -24.84 -15.93
N PRO A 146 11.98 -25.96 -15.91
CA PRO A 146 12.50 -26.53 -14.69
C PRO A 146 13.41 -25.56 -13.93
N GLN A 147 13.29 -25.52 -12.59
CA GLN A 147 13.99 -24.58 -11.72
C GLN A 147 15.53 -24.62 -11.85
N ILE A 148 16.09 -25.75 -12.26
CA ILE A 148 17.54 -25.89 -12.46
C ILE A 148 18.09 -24.91 -13.51
N TYR A 149 17.25 -24.56 -14.51
CA TYR A 149 17.59 -23.62 -15.57
C TYR A 149 17.18 -22.17 -15.25
N GLN A 150 16.60 -21.94 -14.07
CA GLN A 150 16.16 -20.63 -13.65
C GLN A 150 17.19 -19.96 -12.74
N ASN A 151 17.39 -18.66 -12.93
CA ASN A 151 18.03 -17.85 -11.91
C ASN A 151 17.12 -17.79 -10.68
N ALA A 152 17.71 -17.88 -9.49
CA ALA A 152 16.95 -17.68 -8.27
C ALA A 152 16.39 -16.24 -8.27
N ARG A 153 15.09 -16.12 -8.48
CA ARG A 153 14.36 -14.86 -8.34
C ARG A 153 13.46 -14.97 -7.11
N ALA A 154 13.43 -13.92 -6.33
CA ALA A 154 12.43 -13.84 -5.27
C ALA A 154 11.04 -13.62 -5.92
N ALA A 155 10.03 -14.32 -5.42
CA ALA A 155 8.66 -14.17 -5.90
C ALA A 155 8.20 -12.72 -5.79
N GLY A 156 7.54 -12.20 -6.83
CA GLY A 156 7.11 -10.80 -6.92
C GLY A 156 8.22 -9.80 -7.28
N SER A 157 9.39 -10.26 -7.71
CA SER A 157 10.47 -9.38 -8.17
C SER A 157 10.17 -8.79 -9.55
N ILE A 158 10.12 -7.47 -9.64
CA ILE A 158 9.91 -6.74 -10.89
C ILE A 158 11.21 -6.12 -11.34
N SER A 159 11.58 -6.29 -12.62
CA SER A 159 12.78 -5.70 -13.18
C SER A 159 12.73 -4.17 -13.14
N PRO A 160 13.83 -3.48 -12.73
CA PRO A 160 13.88 -2.00 -12.66
C PRO A 160 13.56 -1.29 -13.98
N LYS A 161 13.66 -1.96 -15.13
CA LYS A 161 13.32 -1.37 -16.43
C LYS A 161 11.83 -1.04 -16.58
N TYR A 162 10.96 -1.74 -15.83
CA TYR A 162 9.51 -1.50 -15.83
C TYR A 162 9.06 -0.46 -14.80
N TRP A 163 9.97 -0.01 -13.96
CA TRP A 163 9.64 1.00 -12.96
C TRP A 163 9.43 2.36 -13.61
N ASN A 164 8.22 2.86 -13.49
CA ASN A 164 7.81 4.13 -14.07
C ASN A 164 8.22 5.28 -13.14
N ASP A 165 9.10 6.17 -13.61
CA ASP A 165 9.56 7.34 -12.85
C ASP A 165 8.50 8.45 -12.82
N GLY A 166 7.41 8.29 -13.55
CA GLY A 166 6.28 9.20 -13.55
C GLY A 166 6.46 10.41 -14.45
N GLU A 167 5.51 11.31 -14.37
CA GLU A 167 5.42 12.56 -15.12
C GLU A 167 5.89 13.76 -14.29
N SER A 168 6.13 14.88 -14.99
CA SER A 168 6.37 16.15 -14.33
C SER A 168 5.08 16.66 -13.71
N ALA A 169 5.08 16.84 -12.40
CA ALA A 169 3.92 17.32 -11.65
C ALA A 169 4.36 18.10 -10.42
N ALA A 170 3.50 19.00 -9.97
CA ALA A 170 3.64 19.69 -8.68
C ALA A 170 2.37 19.43 -7.86
N TRP A 171 2.55 19.16 -6.59
CA TRP A 171 1.41 18.84 -5.74
C TRP A 171 1.55 19.36 -4.32
N LEU A 172 0.42 19.58 -3.70
CA LEU A 172 0.28 19.96 -2.30
C LEU A 172 -0.80 19.08 -1.67
N SER A 173 -0.42 18.21 -0.75
CA SER A 173 -1.33 17.48 0.11
C SER A 173 -1.43 18.20 1.46
N TYR A 174 -2.64 18.40 1.93
CA TYR A 174 -2.91 19.09 3.18
C TYR A 174 -3.74 18.25 4.12
N TYR A 175 -3.43 18.37 5.40
CA TYR A 175 -4.28 17.88 6.47
C TYR A 175 -4.40 18.99 7.53
N ALA A 176 -5.60 19.53 7.66
CA ALA A 176 -5.96 20.54 8.65
C ALA A 176 -6.86 19.94 9.71
N SER A 177 -6.59 20.19 10.97
CA SER A 177 -7.50 19.87 12.07
C SER A 177 -7.51 20.98 13.10
N GLY A 178 -8.64 21.14 13.77
CA GLY A 178 -8.73 22.10 14.84
C GLY A 178 -9.90 21.83 15.77
N SER A 179 -9.85 22.48 16.91
CA SER A 179 -10.93 22.43 17.88
C SER A 179 -11.21 23.80 18.48
N ARG A 180 -12.44 23.96 18.88
CA ARG A 180 -12.92 25.06 19.69
C ARG A 180 -13.56 24.49 20.93
N GLN A 181 -12.95 24.68 22.08
CA GLN A 181 -13.44 24.23 23.38
C GLN A 181 -13.78 25.43 24.26
N ASN A 182 -14.95 25.37 24.86
CA ASN A 182 -15.34 26.26 25.97
C ASN A 182 -15.47 25.38 27.20
N SER A 183 -14.65 25.63 28.23
CA SER A 183 -14.64 24.89 29.48
C SER A 183 -14.59 25.89 30.63
N ASP A 184 -15.63 25.89 31.51
CA ASP A 184 -15.75 26.74 32.69
C ASP A 184 -15.52 28.25 32.42
N GLY A 185 -15.81 28.71 31.18
CA GLY A 185 -15.66 30.10 30.76
C GLY A 185 -14.35 30.42 30.04
N ASP A 186 -13.43 29.47 30.00
CA ASP A 186 -12.21 29.59 29.23
C ASP A 186 -12.44 29.06 27.80
N ASN A 187 -11.96 29.80 26.81
CA ASN A 187 -12.02 29.42 25.41
C ASN A 187 -10.61 28.95 24.95
N LEU A 188 -10.51 27.67 24.67
CA LEU A 188 -9.31 27.08 24.10
C LEU A 188 -9.54 26.82 22.62
N ASN A 189 -8.61 27.28 21.79
CA ASN A 189 -8.62 26.98 20.36
C ASN A 189 -7.31 26.26 20.02
N SER A 190 -7.42 25.15 19.31
CA SER A 190 -6.27 24.43 18.75
C SER A 190 -6.42 24.39 17.24
N ASN A 191 -5.36 24.71 16.52
CA ASN A 191 -5.29 24.55 15.07
C ASN A 191 -3.96 23.89 14.71
N TRP A 192 -4.07 22.90 13.86
CA TRP A 192 -2.93 22.18 13.33
C TRP A 192 -3.08 21.99 11.83
N LEU A 193 -2.02 22.18 11.09
CA LEU A 193 -1.99 22.03 9.65
C LEU A 193 -0.68 21.36 9.26
N ASN A 194 -0.77 20.23 8.56
CA ASN A 194 0.36 19.59 7.91
C ASN A 194 0.27 19.80 6.41
N LEU A 195 1.36 20.26 5.81
CA LEU A 195 1.51 20.47 4.39
C LEU A 195 2.63 19.56 3.88
N ASN A 196 2.27 18.62 3.04
CA ASN A 196 3.20 17.84 2.25
C ASN A 196 3.17 18.35 0.82
N SER A 197 4.30 18.82 0.32
CA SER A 197 4.39 19.29 -1.05
C SER A 197 5.52 18.62 -1.81
N GLY A 198 5.31 18.47 -3.11
CA GLY A 198 6.28 17.83 -3.98
C GLY A 198 6.31 18.42 -5.38
N ILE A 199 7.49 18.35 -5.99
CA ILE A 199 7.69 18.65 -7.41
C ILE A 199 8.50 17.50 -8.00
N ASN A 200 7.98 16.91 -9.08
CA ASN A 200 8.65 15.88 -9.85
C ASN A 200 9.13 16.45 -11.19
N LEU A 201 10.40 16.22 -11.49
CA LEU A 201 11.02 16.61 -12.78
C LEU A 201 11.91 15.45 -13.24
N GLY A 202 11.37 14.59 -14.10
CA GLY A 202 12.00 13.32 -14.48
C GLY A 202 12.26 12.45 -13.26
N VAL A 203 13.49 12.03 -13.04
CA VAL A 203 13.90 11.20 -11.91
C VAL A 203 14.10 11.95 -10.59
N TRP A 204 14.04 13.26 -10.61
CA TRP A 204 14.26 14.11 -9.43
C TRP A 204 12.95 14.48 -8.76
N ARG A 205 12.92 14.42 -7.45
CA ARG A 205 11.75 14.67 -6.61
C ARG A 205 12.11 15.62 -5.48
N LEU A 206 11.63 16.84 -5.55
CA LEU A 206 11.69 17.78 -4.42
C LEU A 206 10.53 17.47 -3.48
N ARG A 207 10.79 17.32 -2.21
CA ARG A 207 9.81 17.05 -1.15
C ARG A 207 9.97 18.05 -0.03
N ASN A 208 8.84 18.54 0.46
CA ASN A 208 8.80 19.37 1.66
C ASN A 208 7.67 18.90 2.55
N ASN A 209 7.96 18.79 3.84
CA ASN A 209 6.97 18.59 4.88
C ASN A 209 7.07 19.73 5.90
N THR A 210 5.98 20.44 6.07
CA THR A 210 5.87 21.59 6.96
C THR A 210 4.61 21.46 7.81
N VAL A 211 4.74 21.78 9.08
CA VAL A 211 3.63 21.75 10.05
C VAL A 211 3.42 23.15 10.63
N TYR A 212 2.17 23.49 10.79
CA TYR A 212 1.74 24.64 11.59
C TYR A 212 1.09 24.13 12.87
N SER A 213 1.63 24.49 14.02
CA SER A 213 1.11 24.14 15.35
C SER A 213 1.38 25.29 16.30
N ASP A 214 0.46 25.55 17.19
CA ASP A 214 0.61 26.54 18.27
C ASP A 214 1.11 27.93 17.80
N SER A 215 0.61 28.38 16.62
CA SER A 215 0.95 29.64 15.99
C SER A 215 2.38 29.72 15.42
N SER A 216 3.07 28.60 15.31
CA SER A 216 4.39 28.48 14.69
C SER A 216 4.39 27.60 13.44
N TRP A 217 5.25 27.93 12.49
CA TRP A 217 5.53 27.10 11.33
C TRP A 217 6.86 26.38 11.52
N GLU A 218 6.83 25.06 11.35
CA GLU A 218 8.02 24.22 11.47
C GLU A 218 8.20 23.38 10.21
N SER A 219 9.35 23.50 9.56
CA SER A 219 9.73 22.63 8.47
C SER A 219 10.33 21.35 9.03
N ILE A 220 9.66 20.23 8.89
CA ILE A 220 10.18 18.92 9.33
C ILE A 220 11.30 18.47 8.42
N SER A 221 11.08 18.55 7.10
CA SER A 221 12.07 18.16 6.10
C SER A 221 11.89 18.90 4.79
N THR A 222 12.99 19.17 4.12
CA THR A 222 13.01 19.65 2.73
C THR A 222 14.18 18.99 2.03
N SER A 223 13.90 18.06 1.13
CA SER A 223 14.93 17.28 0.47
C SER A 223 14.67 17.09 -1.02
N LEU A 224 15.76 17.03 -1.76
CA LEU A 224 15.79 16.58 -3.15
C LEU A 224 16.17 15.10 -3.15
N GLN A 225 15.31 14.29 -3.73
CA GLN A 225 15.41 12.83 -3.71
C GLN A 225 15.57 12.28 -5.12
N ARG A 226 16.29 11.17 -5.22
CA ARG A 226 16.45 10.41 -6.46
C ARG A 226 16.71 8.95 -6.18
N ASP A 227 16.05 8.08 -6.97
CA ASP A 227 16.30 6.64 -6.99
C ASP A 227 17.57 6.32 -7.77
N ILE A 228 18.41 5.46 -7.21
CA ILE A 228 19.58 4.90 -7.88
C ILE A 228 19.31 3.41 -8.10
N LYS A 229 18.55 3.11 -9.15
CA LYS A 229 18.03 1.75 -9.45
C LYS A 229 19.14 0.69 -9.50
N ALA A 230 20.31 1.03 -10.05
CA ALA A 230 21.45 0.11 -10.15
C ALA A 230 22.01 -0.32 -8.77
N LEU A 231 21.89 0.53 -7.76
CA LEU A 231 22.32 0.25 -6.38
C LEU A 231 21.16 -0.15 -5.48
N ARG A 232 19.96 -0.22 -5.99
CA ARG A 232 18.72 -0.40 -5.20
C ARG A 232 18.68 0.56 -4.00
N SER A 233 18.99 1.81 -4.25
CA SER A 233 19.23 2.81 -3.22
C SER A 233 18.54 4.12 -3.53
N GLN A 234 18.28 4.90 -2.50
CA GLN A 234 17.76 6.25 -2.60
C GLN A 234 18.82 7.24 -2.14
N MET A 235 19.01 8.29 -2.91
CA MET A 235 19.82 9.44 -2.54
C MET A 235 18.92 10.61 -2.13
N GLU A 236 19.24 11.23 -1.01
CA GLU A 236 18.56 12.42 -0.51
C GLU A 236 19.57 13.53 -0.21
N VAL A 237 19.23 14.75 -0.60
CA VAL A 237 20.05 15.96 -0.36
C VAL A 237 19.16 17.02 0.24
N GLY A 238 19.52 17.53 1.41
CA GLY A 238 18.76 18.56 2.12
C GLY A 238 18.49 18.21 3.57
N GLN A 239 17.33 18.60 4.07
CA GLN A 239 16.88 18.31 5.42
C GLN A 239 16.24 16.90 5.45
N THR A 240 16.88 15.98 6.16
CA THR A 240 16.49 14.57 6.23
C THR A 240 16.87 13.97 7.57
N PHE A 241 16.68 12.65 7.73
CA PHE A 241 17.02 11.90 8.92
C PHE A 241 18.03 10.81 8.58
N THR A 242 18.92 10.49 9.52
CA THR A 242 19.79 9.32 9.38
C THR A 242 18.99 8.02 9.54
N ASN A 243 19.55 6.92 9.01
CA ASN A 243 18.99 5.60 9.21
C ASN A 243 19.06 5.16 10.68
N GLY A 244 18.00 4.55 11.17
CA GLY A 244 17.85 4.13 12.57
C GLY A 244 18.13 2.66 12.85
N ASP A 245 18.68 1.89 11.91
CA ASP A 245 18.89 0.43 12.09
C ASP A 245 19.91 0.11 13.18
N LEU A 246 21.02 0.81 13.21
CA LEU A 246 22.14 0.54 14.13
C LEU A 246 22.34 1.62 15.18
N PHE A 247 22.30 2.88 14.78
CA PHE A 247 22.33 4.05 15.67
C PHE A 247 20.94 4.65 15.77
N ASP A 248 20.67 5.42 16.81
CA ASP A 248 19.43 6.18 16.90
C ASP A 248 19.39 7.19 15.75
N SER A 249 18.22 7.34 15.10
CA SER A 249 18.05 8.28 13.99
C SER A 249 18.10 9.72 14.48
N VAL A 250 18.82 10.55 13.78
CA VAL A 250 18.94 12.00 14.07
C VAL A 250 18.66 12.84 12.85
N GLN A 251 18.17 14.05 13.08
CA GLN A 251 17.92 15.02 12.02
C GLN A 251 19.22 15.64 11.51
N MET A 252 19.25 15.90 10.20
CA MET A 252 20.39 16.57 9.60
C MET A 252 20.01 17.40 8.38
N THR A 253 20.88 18.33 8.05
CA THR A 253 20.93 18.95 6.73
C THR A 253 22.20 18.51 6.05
N GLY A 254 22.08 17.70 4.99
CA GLY A 254 23.23 17.08 4.36
C GLY A 254 22.88 16.18 3.19
N ILE A 255 23.66 15.14 3.01
CA ILE A 255 23.49 14.14 1.95
C ILE A 255 23.39 12.78 2.60
N LYS A 256 22.43 11.99 2.12
CA LYS A 256 22.22 10.60 2.52
C LYS A 256 22.11 9.72 1.26
N LEU A 257 22.75 8.55 1.32
CA LEU A 257 22.61 7.47 0.36
C LEU A 257 22.36 6.17 1.14
N GLU A 258 21.24 5.54 0.92
CA GLU A 258 20.89 4.30 1.62
C GLU A 258 20.17 3.30 0.73
N THR A 259 20.29 2.02 1.05
CA THR A 259 19.54 0.96 0.40
C THR A 259 18.06 1.17 0.63
N ASP A 260 17.28 1.22 -0.45
CA ASP A 260 15.82 1.28 -0.38
C ASP A 260 15.23 -0.13 -0.43
N THR A 261 14.79 -0.62 0.72
CA THR A 261 14.21 -1.95 0.85
C THR A 261 12.89 -2.11 0.11
N SER A 262 12.19 -1.02 -0.24
CA SER A 262 10.97 -1.08 -1.03
C SER A 262 11.21 -1.54 -2.48
N MET A 263 12.45 -1.40 -2.97
CA MET A 263 12.90 -1.95 -4.26
C MET A 263 13.09 -3.47 -4.23
N LEU A 264 13.04 -4.07 -3.04
CA LEU A 264 13.11 -5.51 -2.86
C LEU A 264 11.71 -6.13 -2.90
N PRO A 265 11.56 -7.40 -3.30
CA PRO A 265 10.29 -8.13 -3.20
C PRO A 265 9.75 -8.18 -1.78
N ASP A 266 8.44 -8.36 -1.62
CA ASP A 266 7.79 -8.35 -0.29
C ASP A 266 8.34 -9.43 0.65
N SER A 267 8.76 -10.56 0.10
CA SER A 267 9.42 -11.63 0.84
C SER A 267 10.76 -11.22 1.49
N GLU A 268 11.31 -10.08 1.11
CA GLU A 268 12.59 -9.54 1.58
C GLU A 268 12.47 -8.27 2.43
N GLN A 269 11.23 -7.77 2.68
CA GLN A 269 10.97 -6.52 3.42
C GLN A 269 10.62 -6.72 4.90
N GLY A 270 10.80 -5.67 5.71
CA GLY A 270 10.59 -5.65 7.17
C GLY A 270 9.41 -4.78 7.66
N PHE A 271 9.22 -4.64 8.94
CA PHE A 271 8.05 -4.28 9.77
C PHE A 271 7.83 -2.76 9.98
N ALA A 272 6.53 -2.32 10.24
CA ALA A 272 6.14 -0.97 10.66
C ALA A 272 5.36 -0.97 12.01
N PRO A 273 5.55 0.02 12.91
CA PRO A 273 4.90 0.06 14.22
C PRO A 273 3.42 0.51 14.14
N VAL A 274 2.58 -0.08 15.01
CA VAL A 274 1.16 0.27 15.20
C VAL A 274 0.99 0.93 16.56
N VAL A 275 0.37 2.11 16.61
CA VAL A 275 0.09 2.80 17.87
C VAL A 275 -1.29 2.39 18.39
N ARG A 276 -1.34 1.88 19.62
CA ARG A 276 -2.56 1.50 20.31
C ARG A 276 -2.68 2.22 21.64
N GLY A 277 -3.88 2.65 21.98
CA GLY A 277 -4.17 3.32 23.24
C GLY A 277 -5.63 3.26 23.61
N ILE A 278 -5.97 3.86 24.75
CA ILE A 278 -7.35 4.00 25.22
C ILE A 278 -7.59 5.47 25.47
N ALA A 279 -8.65 6.01 24.89
CA ALA A 279 -9.17 7.34 25.18
C ALA A 279 -10.37 7.21 26.14
N ASN A 280 -10.39 7.97 27.23
CA ASN A 280 -11.50 7.92 28.21
C ASN A 280 -12.71 8.71 27.74
N SER A 281 -12.48 9.72 26.89
CA SER A 281 -13.48 10.55 26.24
C SER A 281 -13.11 10.70 24.77
N ASP A 282 -13.89 11.46 24.00
CA ASP A 282 -13.39 11.91 22.68
C ASP A 282 -12.12 12.72 22.91
N ALA A 283 -11.05 12.30 22.27
CA ALA A 283 -9.72 12.81 22.56
C ALA A 283 -8.94 13.15 21.29
N GLN A 284 -8.08 14.12 21.42
CA GLN A 284 -7.06 14.41 20.42
C GLN A 284 -5.84 13.54 20.72
N VAL A 285 -5.44 12.71 19.75
CA VAL A 285 -4.19 11.96 19.82
C VAL A 285 -3.13 12.71 19.04
N VAL A 286 -2.09 13.11 19.71
CA VAL A 286 -0.91 13.79 19.14
C VAL A 286 0.26 12.83 19.22
N ILE A 287 0.88 12.53 18.08
CA ILE A 287 2.05 11.68 18.00
C ILE A 287 3.24 12.53 17.58
N LYS A 288 4.24 12.55 18.45
CA LYS A 288 5.51 13.23 18.20
C LYS A 288 6.61 12.22 17.94
N GLN A 289 7.55 12.59 17.10
CA GLN A 289 8.79 11.87 16.88
C GLN A 289 9.93 12.88 16.72
N ASN A 290 11.02 12.69 17.44
CA ASN A 290 12.14 13.61 17.46
C ASN A 290 11.73 15.06 17.78
N GLY A 291 10.74 15.24 18.66
CA GLY A 291 10.21 16.56 19.05
C GLY A 291 9.12 17.13 18.12
N TYR A 292 8.98 16.63 16.89
CA TYR A 292 7.96 17.12 15.94
C TYR A 292 6.65 16.38 16.07
N VAL A 293 5.54 17.09 15.92
CA VAL A 293 4.23 16.48 15.75
C VAL A 293 4.12 15.90 14.34
N ILE A 294 4.29 14.59 14.20
CA ILE A 294 4.21 13.90 12.91
C ILE A 294 2.80 13.49 12.53
N TYR A 295 1.93 13.34 13.53
CA TYR A 295 0.55 12.94 13.32
C TYR A 295 -0.36 13.48 14.41
N GLN A 296 -1.55 13.92 14.03
CA GLN A 296 -2.58 14.37 14.95
C GLN A 296 -3.94 13.99 14.44
N THR A 297 -4.73 13.31 15.26
CA THR A 297 -6.07 12.88 14.90
C THR A 297 -7.02 12.94 16.10
N TRP A 298 -8.32 12.90 15.82
CA TRP A 298 -9.35 12.77 16.81
C TRP A 298 -9.85 11.34 16.86
N VAL A 299 -9.94 10.80 18.06
CA VAL A 299 -10.46 9.45 18.32
C VAL A 299 -11.65 9.55 19.25
N SER A 300 -12.61 8.67 19.03
CA SER A 300 -13.72 8.51 19.95
C SER A 300 -13.27 7.81 21.22
N ALA A 301 -14.03 8.00 22.29
CA ALA A 301 -13.77 7.32 23.54
C ALA A 301 -13.74 5.79 23.35
N GLY A 302 -12.76 5.14 23.96
CA GLY A 302 -12.49 3.72 23.87
C GLY A 302 -11.08 3.39 23.37
N PRO A 303 -10.80 2.14 23.12
CA PRO A 303 -9.52 1.71 22.53
C PRO A 303 -9.42 2.18 21.08
N PHE A 304 -8.26 2.69 20.72
CA PHE A 304 -7.95 3.10 19.34
C PHE A 304 -6.71 2.41 18.82
N GLU A 305 -6.63 2.30 17.50
CA GLU A 305 -5.50 1.74 16.77
C GLU A 305 -5.19 2.63 15.56
N ILE A 306 -3.95 3.14 15.47
CA ILE A 306 -3.46 3.96 14.37
C ILE A 306 -2.41 3.16 13.61
N LYS A 307 -2.70 2.83 12.34
CA LYS A 307 -1.88 1.98 11.46
C LYS A 307 -1.20 2.77 10.34
N ASP A 308 -1.71 3.95 10.03
CA ASP A 308 -1.40 4.73 8.83
C ASP A 308 -0.39 5.85 9.09
N LEU A 309 0.59 5.59 9.92
CA LEU A 309 1.67 6.52 10.20
C LEU A 309 2.67 6.53 9.03
N SER A 310 2.45 7.38 8.06
CA SER A 310 3.21 7.43 6.82
C SER A 310 4.59 8.07 6.93
N GLN A 311 4.89 8.75 8.03
CA GLN A 311 6.10 9.57 8.19
C GLN A 311 6.96 9.17 9.40
N VAL A 312 6.90 7.90 9.76
CA VAL A 312 7.70 7.39 10.88
C VAL A 312 9.12 7.09 10.43
N THR A 313 10.08 7.72 11.06
CA THR A 313 11.49 7.39 10.91
C THR A 313 11.80 6.11 11.70
N ALA A 314 12.37 5.11 11.06
CA ALA A 314 12.74 3.86 11.72
C ALA A 314 13.77 4.10 12.84
N GLY A 315 13.57 3.43 13.99
CA GLY A 315 14.49 3.48 15.12
C GLY A 315 14.37 4.71 16.05
N ALA A 316 13.40 5.59 15.80
CA ALA A 316 13.08 6.68 16.73
C ALA A 316 11.72 6.42 17.40
N ASP A 317 11.68 6.51 18.73
CA ASP A 317 10.45 6.27 19.48
C ASP A 317 9.36 7.30 19.18
N LEU A 318 8.11 6.84 19.27
CA LEU A 318 6.94 7.69 19.14
C LEU A 318 6.44 8.10 20.54
N GLU A 319 6.33 9.38 20.74
CA GLU A 319 5.69 9.93 21.91
C GLU A 319 4.22 10.19 21.61
N VAL A 320 3.34 9.44 22.26
CA VAL A 320 1.90 9.51 22.05
C VAL A 320 1.28 10.27 23.20
N THR A 321 0.64 11.38 22.92
CA THR A 321 -0.12 12.17 23.89
C THR A 321 -1.60 12.13 23.54
N ILE A 322 -2.41 11.69 24.47
CA ILE A 322 -3.87 11.69 24.39
C ILE A 322 -4.37 12.89 25.20
N LYS A 323 -5.00 13.82 24.53
CA LYS A 323 -5.60 15.01 25.14
C LYS A 323 -7.10 14.81 25.20
N GLU A 324 -7.61 14.56 26.38
CA GLU A 324 -9.02 14.32 26.63
C GLU A 324 -9.84 15.62 26.54
N THR A 325 -11.13 15.49 26.25
CA THR A 325 -12.04 16.66 26.19
C THR A 325 -12.11 17.44 27.51
N ASN A 326 -11.88 16.78 28.64
CA ASN A 326 -11.85 17.42 29.97
C ASN A 326 -10.50 18.11 30.30
N GLY A 327 -9.57 18.18 29.33
CA GLY A 327 -8.26 18.79 29.49
C GLY A 327 -7.22 17.90 30.17
N GLN A 328 -7.54 16.66 30.54
CA GLN A 328 -6.56 15.71 31.04
C GLN A 328 -5.67 15.23 29.87
N GLU A 329 -4.37 15.15 30.11
CA GLU A 329 -3.40 14.64 29.13
C GLU A 329 -2.73 13.38 29.66
N HIS A 330 -2.66 12.36 28.81
CA HIS A 330 -1.96 11.10 29.09
C HIS A 330 -0.91 10.88 28.00
N SER A 331 0.32 10.67 28.41
CA SER A 331 1.41 10.43 27.46
C SER A 331 2.09 9.10 27.71
N PHE A 332 2.44 8.41 26.63
CA PHE A 332 3.25 7.20 26.68
C PHE A 332 4.19 7.11 25.49
N ILE A 333 5.23 6.32 25.65
CA ILE A 333 6.15 6.01 24.55
C ILE A 333 5.71 4.73 23.88
N GLN A 334 5.49 4.82 22.58
CA GLN A 334 5.45 3.67 21.70
C GLN A 334 6.84 3.49 21.11
N ALA A 335 7.56 2.50 21.63
CA ALA A 335 8.88 2.21 21.12
C ALA A 335 8.81 1.75 19.66
N SER A 336 9.62 2.37 18.82
CA SER A 336 9.81 1.99 17.43
C SER A 336 11.16 1.33 17.30
N SER A 337 11.24 0.00 17.47
CA SER A 337 12.45 -0.74 17.23
C SER A 337 12.31 -1.69 16.06
N THR A 338 13.43 -1.90 15.40
CA THR A 338 13.55 -2.84 14.30
C THR A 338 13.52 -4.29 14.82
N VAL A 339 12.94 -5.20 14.09
CA VAL A 339 13.10 -6.65 14.28
C VAL A 339 14.58 -7.05 14.26
N PRO A 340 14.98 -8.23 14.73
CA PRO A 340 16.36 -8.70 14.66
C PRO A 340 16.96 -8.44 13.29
N ILE A 341 18.19 -7.95 13.28
CA ILE A 341 18.86 -7.51 12.07
C ILE A 341 19.30 -8.74 11.28
N LEU A 342 18.54 -9.07 10.24
CA LEU A 342 18.82 -10.19 9.36
C LEU A 342 18.81 -9.73 7.90
N GLN A 343 19.73 -10.32 7.13
CA GLN A 343 19.79 -10.17 5.67
C GLN A 343 19.91 -11.54 5.01
N ARG A 344 19.39 -11.69 3.80
CA ARG A 344 19.57 -12.89 3.00
C ARG A 344 21.02 -13.03 2.59
N GLU A 345 21.45 -14.28 2.35
CA GLU A 345 22.79 -14.60 1.84
C GLU A 345 23.13 -13.74 0.61
N GLY A 346 24.29 -13.08 0.69
CA GLY A 346 24.78 -12.20 -0.37
C GLY A 346 24.14 -10.81 -0.43
N ALA A 347 23.08 -10.55 0.35
CA ALA A 347 22.43 -9.24 0.36
C ALA A 347 23.18 -8.24 1.25
N LEU A 348 23.42 -7.06 0.71
CA LEU A 348 24.03 -5.92 1.42
C LEU A 348 23.02 -4.80 1.58
N LYS A 349 22.75 -4.39 2.82
CA LYS A 349 22.04 -3.16 3.16
C LYS A 349 23.02 -2.18 3.75
N TYR A 350 23.04 -0.94 3.25
CA TYR A 350 23.95 0.09 3.74
C TYR A 350 23.26 1.44 3.85
N SER A 351 23.82 2.31 4.70
CA SER A 351 23.44 3.71 4.78
C SER A 351 24.67 4.55 5.03
N LEU A 352 24.83 5.58 4.21
CA LEU A 352 25.90 6.57 4.29
C LEU A 352 25.25 7.94 4.40
N ALA A 353 25.54 8.69 5.46
CA ALA A 353 25.04 10.05 5.60
C ALA A 353 26.10 10.96 6.17
N THR A 354 26.11 12.20 5.71
CA THR A 354 26.95 13.25 6.25
C THR A 354 26.24 14.59 6.15
N GLY A 355 26.36 15.39 7.17
CA GLY A 355 25.70 16.69 7.21
C GLY A 355 25.86 17.38 8.56
N LYS A 356 25.15 18.47 8.68
CA LYS A 356 25.06 19.24 9.90
C LYS A 356 23.87 18.76 10.71
N TYR A 357 24.07 18.46 12.00
CA TYR A 357 22.98 18.15 12.92
C TYR A 357 21.97 19.29 12.94
N ARG A 358 20.72 18.97 13.04
CA ARG A 358 19.62 19.92 13.12
C ARG A 358 18.83 19.69 14.41
N ASP A 359 18.73 20.74 15.20
CA ASP A 359 17.90 20.76 16.40
C ASP A 359 16.64 21.61 16.16
N ASN A 360 15.53 21.21 16.79
CA ASN A 360 14.25 21.90 16.69
C ASN A 360 14.19 23.15 17.55
N ASP A 361 14.82 23.08 18.73
CA ASP A 361 14.69 24.13 19.74
C ASP A 361 15.74 25.23 19.59
N ASN A 362 16.64 25.14 18.59
CA ASN A 362 17.75 26.06 18.34
C ASN A 362 18.68 26.29 19.56
N HIS A 363 18.69 25.37 20.49
CA HIS A 363 19.47 25.47 21.72
C HIS A 363 20.73 24.61 21.69
N ALA A 364 20.69 23.45 20.99
CA ALA A 364 21.81 22.54 20.93
C ALA A 364 22.88 22.98 19.92
N GLU A 365 24.10 22.56 20.17
CA GLU A 365 25.16 22.64 19.18
C GLU A 365 24.78 21.90 17.91
N THR A 366 25.12 22.42 16.77
CA THR A 366 24.82 21.84 15.45
C THR A 366 26.09 21.36 14.74
N PRO A 367 26.79 20.32 15.28
CA PRO A 367 28.03 19.84 14.70
C PRO A 367 27.83 19.21 13.33
N VAL A 368 28.89 19.23 12.53
CA VAL A 368 28.96 18.38 11.35
C VAL A 368 29.34 16.97 11.78
N PHE A 369 28.62 15.99 11.25
CA PHE A 369 28.85 14.59 11.54
C PHE A 369 28.76 13.72 10.30
N GLY A 370 29.24 12.49 10.40
CA GLY A 370 29.09 11.47 9.40
C GLY A 370 28.73 10.14 10.05
N VAL A 371 27.89 9.38 9.38
CA VAL A 371 27.50 8.02 9.77
C VAL A 371 27.60 7.10 8.58
N ALA A 372 28.15 5.90 8.82
CA ALA A 372 28.18 4.82 7.84
C ALA A 372 27.79 3.52 8.53
N THR A 373 26.86 2.80 7.94
CA THR A 373 26.38 1.50 8.42
C THR A 373 26.34 0.49 7.29
N ALA A 374 26.60 -0.78 7.61
CA ALA A 374 26.52 -1.89 6.68
C ALA A 374 25.99 -3.14 7.39
N ILE A 375 25.12 -3.88 6.72
CA ILE A 375 24.51 -5.12 7.17
C ILE A 375 24.62 -6.10 6.01
N TYR A 376 25.28 -7.24 6.24
CA TYR A 376 25.56 -8.21 5.18
C TYR A 376 25.17 -9.63 5.58
N GLY A 377 24.42 -10.29 4.71
CA GLY A 377 23.98 -11.67 4.88
C GLY A 377 25.04 -12.67 4.46
N LEU A 378 25.44 -13.54 5.37
CA LEU A 378 26.34 -14.67 5.16
C LEU A 378 25.53 -15.96 4.92
N PRO A 379 26.19 -17.05 4.43
CA PRO A 379 25.57 -18.37 4.37
C PRO A 379 25.07 -18.85 5.74
N TYR A 380 24.16 -19.82 5.72
CA TYR A 380 23.55 -20.44 6.90
C TYR A 380 22.68 -19.53 7.78
N GLY A 381 22.09 -18.49 7.19
CA GLY A 381 21.19 -17.58 7.91
C GLY A 381 21.90 -16.66 8.91
N ILE A 382 23.21 -16.46 8.75
CA ILE A 382 24.00 -15.56 9.59
C ILE A 382 24.04 -14.18 8.95
N THR A 383 23.92 -13.14 9.74
CA THR A 383 24.09 -11.75 9.32
C THR A 383 25.13 -11.07 10.18
N ILE A 384 26.09 -10.41 9.57
CA ILE A 384 27.03 -9.53 10.27
C ILE A 384 26.70 -8.08 9.96
N TYR A 385 26.88 -7.23 10.95
CA TYR A 385 26.63 -5.82 10.77
C TYR A 385 27.54 -4.94 11.61
N GLY A 386 27.70 -3.71 11.16
CA GLY A 386 28.48 -2.74 11.88
C GLY A 386 28.33 -1.34 11.34
N GLY A 387 28.80 -0.37 12.09
CA GLY A 387 28.70 1.02 11.70
C GLY A 387 29.60 1.91 12.55
N ILE A 388 29.84 3.10 12.02
CA ILE A 388 30.58 4.16 12.69
C ILE A 388 29.79 5.47 12.60
N LEU A 389 29.85 6.28 13.65
CA LEU A 389 29.33 7.63 13.70
C LEU A 389 30.41 8.54 14.30
N GLY A 390 30.72 9.64 13.62
CA GLY A 390 31.75 10.55 14.07
C GLY A 390 31.37 12.02 13.91
N ALA A 391 31.64 12.79 14.96
CA ALA A 391 31.57 14.25 14.98
C ALA A 391 32.78 14.78 15.76
N SER A 392 33.02 16.09 15.78
CA SER A 392 34.14 16.71 16.51
C SER A 392 34.18 16.32 17.99
N MET A 393 33.00 16.17 18.59
CA MET A 393 32.82 15.91 20.02
C MET A 393 32.39 14.48 20.33
N TYR A 394 32.07 13.66 19.32
CA TYR A 394 31.48 12.34 19.53
C TYR A 394 32.00 11.32 18.53
N HIS A 395 32.37 10.17 19.01
CA HIS A 395 32.74 9.03 18.17
C HIS A 395 32.07 7.77 18.70
N SER A 396 31.46 7.01 17.82
CA SER A 396 30.82 5.76 18.18
C SER A 396 31.04 4.70 17.11
N GLY A 397 31.14 3.45 17.54
CA GLY A 397 31.23 2.29 16.67
C GLY A 397 30.33 1.18 17.19
N VAL A 398 29.63 0.52 16.31
CA VAL A 398 28.76 -0.62 16.59
C VAL A 398 29.19 -1.81 15.76
N THR A 399 29.12 -3.01 16.34
CA THR A 399 29.28 -4.28 15.64
C THR A 399 28.34 -5.31 16.23
N GLY A 400 27.80 -6.18 15.39
CA GLY A 400 26.85 -7.18 15.82
C GLY A 400 26.72 -8.34 14.86
N ILE A 401 26.02 -9.35 15.34
CA ILE A 401 25.71 -10.57 14.61
C ILE A 401 24.23 -10.90 14.77
N GLY A 402 23.59 -11.30 13.68
CA GLY A 402 22.26 -11.86 13.65
C GLY A 402 22.30 -13.30 13.18
N ALA A 403 21.34 -14.10 13.60
CA ALA A 403 21.22 -15.48 13.15
C ALA A 403 19.74 -15.86 13.03
N ASP A 404 19.41 -16.50 11.92
CA ASP A 404 18.15 -17.20 11.76
C ASP A 404 18.32 -18.63 12.28
N LEU A 405 17.66 -18.94 13.38
CA LEU A 405 17.70 -20.25 14.03
C LEU A 405 16.56 -21.17 13.52
N GLY A 406 15.94 -20.83 12.41
CA GLY A 406 14.84 -21.57 11.80
C GLY A 406 13.66 -21.71 12.75
N ARG A 407 13.35 -22.94 13.20
CA ARG A 407 12.21 -23.19 14.11
C ARG A 407 12.30 -22.46 15.45
N LEU A 408 13.48 -22.02 15.86
CA LEU A 408 13.68 -21.30 17.12
C LEU A 408 13.54 -19.79 16.98
N GLY A 409 13.33 -19.29 15.75
CA GLY A 409 13.18 -17.86 15.47
C GLY A 409 14.48 -17.18 15.11
N SER A 410 14.51 -15.88 15.20
CA SER A 410 15.61 -15.03 14.78
C SER A 410 16.16 -14.26 15.99
N VAL A 411 17.47 -14.16 16.08
CA VAL A 411 18.15 -13.44 17.17
C VAL A 411 19.21 -12.51 16.59
N SER A 412 19.41 -11.35 17.21
CA SER A 412 20.58 -10.52 16.95
C SER A 412 21.16 -9.95 18.24
N VAL A 413 22.47 -9.80 18.27
CA VAL A 413 23.21 -9.22 19.42
C VAL A 413 24.25 -8.26 18.88
N ASP A 414 24.34 -7.08 19.48
CA ASP A 414 25.35 -6.08 19.16
C ASP A 414 25.92 -5.38 20.37
N ILE A 415 27.09 -4.80 20.15
CA ILE A 415 27.79 -3.94 21.09
C ILE A 415 28.14 -2.63 20.43
N THR A 416 27.84 -1.54 21.12
CA THR A 416 28.17 -0.18 20.73
C THR A 416 29.15 0.41 21.75
N ALA A 417 30.25 0.95 21.27
CA ALA A 417 31.19 1.74 22.05
C ALA A 417 31.05 3.21 21.66
N ALA A 418 30.98 4.12 22.62
CA ALA A 418 30.90 5.56 22.36
C ALA A 418 31.89 6.33 23.24
N LYS A 419 32.43 7.40 22.66
CA LYS A 419 33.25 8.39 23.34
C LYS A 419 32.68 9.77 23.10
N THR A 420 32.40 10.48 24.20
CA THR A 420 31.87 11.85 24.22
C THR A 420 32.90 12.78 24.87
N LYS A 421 33.18 13.90 24.25
CA LYS A 421 34.00 14.97 24.82
C LYS A 421 33.10 16.08 25.33
N PHE A 422 33.38 16.56 26.53
CA PHE A 422 32.67 17.69 27.13
C PHE A 422 33.62 18.91 27.20
N ASP A 423 33.11 20.09 26.85
CA ASP A 423 33.89 21.34 26.83
C ASP A 423 33.67 22.17 28.11
N ASP A 424 32.92 21.63 29.08
CA ASP A 424 32.53 22.30 30.34
C ASP A 424 33.44 21.94 31.52
N GLY A 425 34.57 21.29 31.26
CA GLY A 425 35.53 20.90 32.28
C GLY A 425 35.23 19.51 32.90
N ARG A 426 34.21 18.82 32.46
CA ARG A 426 34.01 17.38 32.75
C ARG A 426 35.01 16.52 31.99
N ASP A 427 35.40 15.39 32.59
CA ASP A 427 36.19 14.38 31.90
C ASP A 427 35.45 13.78 30.72
N ASP A 428 36.19 13.38 29.68
CA ASP A 428 35.64 12.65 28.55
C ASP A 428 34.93 11.38 29.02
N ALA A 429 33.72 11.14 28.55
CA ALA A 429 32.98 9.95 28.87
C ALA A 429 33.21 8.84 27.83
N THR A 430 33.49 7.62 28.26
CA THR A 430 33.61 6.45 27.40
C THR A 430 32.75 5.33 27.96
N GLY A 431 31.84 4.83 27.14
CA GLY A 431 30.86 3.84 27.54
C GLY A 431 30.60 2.76 26.52
N LEU A 432 29.93 1.71 26.99
CA LEU A 432 29.49 0.58 26.18
C LEU A 432 28.00 0.37 26.33
N SER A 433 27.37 -0.07 25.25
CA SER A 433 25.95 -0.50 25.23
C SER A 433 25.84 -1.85 24.55
N TRP A 434 25.03 -2.75 25.10
CA TRP A 434 24.72 -4.06 24.51
C TRP A 434 23.24 -4.11 24.20
N ARG A 435 22.91 -4.64 23.02
CA ARG A 435 21.52 -4.87 22.61
C ARG A 435 21.36 -6.31 22.16
N ALA A 436 20.28 -6.95 22.62
CA ALA A 436 19.86 -8.27 22.17
C ALA A 436 18.41 -8.18 21.69
N GLN A 437 18.09 -8.76 20.55
CA GLN A 437 16.77 -8.75 19.95
C GLN A 437 16.38 -10.16 19.52
N TYR A 438 15.10 -10.49 19.67
CA TYR A 438 14.53 -11.78 19.30
C TYR A 438 13.19 -11.59 18.63
N ALA A 439 12.93 -12.35 17.58
CA ALA A 439 11.61 -12.43 16.94
C ALA A 439 11.30 -13.88 16.55
N LYS A 440 10.04 -14.27 16.68
CA LYS A 440 9.58 -15.59 16.33
C LYS A 440 8.09 -15.57 15.98
N ASP A 441 7.78 -16.23 14.90
CA ASP A 441 6.43 -16.63 14.56
C ASP A 441 6.26 -18.12 14.82
N PHE A 442 5.23 -18.49 15.57
CA PHE A 442 4.89 -19.87 15.93
C PHE A 442 3.61 -20.26 15.17
N PRO A 443 3.73 -20.81 13.95
CA PRO A 443 2.55 -21.13 13.12
C PRO A 443 1.64 -22.16 13.76
N ASP A 444 2.19 -23.09 14.52
CA ASP A 444 1.42 -24.17 15.20
C ASP A 444 0.43 -23.63 16.24
N THR A 445 0.71 -22.47 16.81
CA THR A 445 -0.13 -21.83 17.85
C THR A 445 -0.68 -20.47 17.42
N ASP A 446 -0.42 -20.03 16.19
CA ASP A 446 -0.76 -18.69 15.69
C ASP A 446 -0.24 -17.58 16.64
N THR A 447 0.92 -17.80 17.25
CA THR A 447 1.57 -16.85 18.16
C THR A 447 2.70 -16.14 17.44
N THR A 448 2.71 -14.82 17.47
CA THR A 448 3.79 -14.01 16.92
C THR A 448 4.45 -13.20 18.03
N VAL A 449 5.72 -13.44 18.28
CA VAL A 449 6.60 -12.56 19.05
C VAL A 449 7.31 -11.67 18.04
N THR A 450 6.75 -10.49 17.82
CA THR A 450 7.29 -9.57 16.81
C THR A 450 8.63 -9.00 17.24
N LEU A 451 8.80 -8.75 18.54
CA LEU A 451 10.02 -8.23 19.11
C LEU A 451 10.10 -8.51 20.59
N ALA A 452 11.26 -9.04 21.00
CA ALA A 452 11.74 -8.95 22.38
C ALA A 452 13.14 -8.34 22.32
N SER A 453 13.31 -7.16 22.89
CA SER A 453 14.57 -6.42 22.84
C SER A 453 15.01 -6.04 24.25
N TYR A 454 16.27 -6.25 24.52
CA TYR A 454 16.92 -5.82 25.74
C TYR A 454 18.18 -5.02 25.40
N ARG A 455 18.31 -3.84 25.98
CA ARG A 455 19.51 -3.00 25.89
C ARG A 455 20.01 -2.66 27.28
N TYR A 456 21.28 -2.78 27.49
CA TYR A 456 21.98 -2.29 28.69
C TYR A 456 23.10 -1.34 28.29
N SER A 457 23.18 -0.19 28.96
CA SER A 457 24.23 0.81 28.72
C SER A 457 24.96 1.13 30.06
N THR A 458 26.25 1.31 29.98
CA THR A 458 27.06 1.76 31.11
C THR A 458 26.78 3.22 31.47
N SER A 459 27.14 3.67 32.66
CA SER A 459 26.83 5.02 33.14
C SER A 459 27.50 6.15 32.33
N GLN A 460 28.58 5.86 31.64
CA GLN A 460 29.30 6.82 30.79
C GLN A 460 29.02 6.62 29.29
N PHE A 461 28.02 5.81 28.94
CA PHE A 461 27.58 5.67 27.59
C PHE A 461 26.53 6.74 27.30
N TYR A 462 26.76 7.50 26.22
CA TYR A 462 25.83 8.45 25.67
C TYR A 462 25.58 8.10 24.20
N THR A 463 24.35 8.18 23.74
CA THR A 463 24.04 8.22 22.31
C THR A 463 24.45 9.59 21.76
N PHE A 464 24.46 9.75 20.43
CA PHE A 464 24.82 11.03 19.82
C PHE A 464 23.85 12.16 20.26
N GLN A 465 22.56 11.88 20.30
CA GLN A 465 21.54 12.81 20.78
C GLN A 465 21.76 13.16 22.26
N GLU A 466 21.92 12.15 23.12
CA GLU A 466 22.17 12.37 24.56
C GLU A 466 23.47 13.18 24.82
N ALA A 467 24.49 12.97 23.99
CA ALA A 467 25.73 13.73 24.08
C ALA A 467 25.52 15.22 23.73
N LEU A 468 24.63 15.52 22.82
CA LEU A 468 24.23 16.89 22.46
C LEU A 468 23.35 17.50 23.55
N ASP A 469 22.35 16.78 24.03
CA ASP A 469 21.44 17.25 25.09
C ASP A 469 22.18 17.56 26.39
N GLN A 470 23.26 16.84 26.71
CA GLN A 470 24.11 17.10 27.88
C GLN A 470 24.94 18.38 27.79
N ARG A 471 25.06 18.97 26.61
CA ARG A 471 25.78 20.24 26.37
C ARG A 471 24.85 21.45 26.39
N ASP A 472 23.55 21.17 26.32
CA ASP A 472 22.53 22.22 26.44
C ASP A 472 22.31 22.64 27.91
N THR A 473 21.99 23.91 28.09
CA THR A 473 21.53 24.37 29.39
C THR A 473 20.10 23.86 29.62
N PRO A 474 19.81 23.14 30.72
CA PRO A 474 18.47 22.66 30.99
C PRO A 474 17.48 23.81 31.03
N ASP A 475 16.56 23.85 30.10
CA ASP A 475 15.41 24.72 30.21
C ASP A 475 14.41 24.06 31.17
N ASP A 476 13.89 24.82 32.11
CA ASP A 476 13.09 24.37 33.28
C ASP A 476 11.68 23.87 32.88
N LYS A 477 11.54 23.26 31.69
CA LYS A 477 10.27 22.89 31.09
C LYS A 477 9.94 21.41 31.18
N GLY A 478 9.35 21.02 32.28
CA GLY A 478 8.41 19.89 32.31
C GLY A 478 8.99 18.48 32.41
N ILE A 479 8.12 17.52 32.22
CA ILE A 479 8.28 16.08 32.39
C ILE A 479 9.45 15.46 31.59
N TYR A 480 9.89 16.14 30.55
CA TYR A 480 10.93 15.63 29.63
C TYR A 480 12.35 16.00 30.04
N SER A 481 12.54 16.87 31.01
CA SER A 481 13.88 17.27 31.47
C SER A 481 14.71 16.10 32.04
N TYR A 482 14.06 15.08 32.60
CA TYR A 482 14.79 13.93 33.15
C TYR A 482 15.44 13.05 32.07
N ARG A 483 14.85 12.99 30.86
CA ARG A 483 15.42 12.25 29.72
C ARG A 483 16.64 12.94 29.13
N GLN A 484 16.66 14.24 29.16
CA GLN A 484 17.80 15.05 28.74
C GLN A 484 18.96 15.04 29.75
N THR A 485 18.63 14.94 31.04
CA THR A 485 19.64 15.02 32.10
C THR A 485 20.20 13.68 32.55
N ASN A 486 19.55 12.56 32.23
CA ASN A 486 19.95 11.24 32.70
C ASN A 486 20.14 10.23 31.55
N ASN A 487 21.28 9.54 31.51
CA ASN A 487 21.54 8.52 30.51
C ASN A 487 20.69 7.29 30.72
N ARG A 488 20.29 6.67 29.62
CA ARG A 488 19.57 5.39 29.61
C ARG A 488 20.46 4.26 30.17
N ARG A 489 19.89 3.45 31.06
CA ARG A 489 20.56 2.31 31.67
C ARG A 489 20.08 0.98 31.09
N ASN A 490 18.84 0.61 31.40
CA ASN A 490 18.25 -0.62 30.88
C ASN A 490 17.01 -0.27 30.07
N ARG A 491 16.83 -0.96 28.96
CA ARG A 491 15.61 -0.89 28.16
C ARG A 491 15.14 -2.29 27.86
N LEU A 492 13.91 -2.60 28.24
CA LEU A 492 13.22 -3.82 27.89
C LEU A 492 11.99 -3.50 27.08
N GLN A 493 11.84 -4.20 25.97
CA GLN A 493 10.68 -4.06 25.10
C GLN A 493 10.20 -5.43 24.66
N ILE A 494 8.88 -5.62 24.62
CA ILE A 494 8.24 -6.84 24.14
C ILE A 494 6.97 -6.48 23.37
N ASN A 495 6.78 -7.08 22.19
CA ASN A 495 5.53 -7.05 21.42
C ASN A 495 5.15 -8.48 21.10
N LEU A 496 3.99 -8.90 21.58
CA LEU A 496 3.46 -10.24 21.39
C LEU A 496 2.03 -10.15 20.90
N SER A 497 1.69 -10.93 19.90
CA SER A 497 0.31 -11.14 19.48
C SER A 497 0.05 -12.64 19.33
N GLN A 498 -1.14 -13.08 19.71
CA GLN A 498 -1.56 -14.46 19.55
C GLN A 498 -2.99 -14.53 19.06
N ASN A 499 -3.18 -15.26 17.98
CA ASN A 499 -4.49 -15.62 17.48
C ASN A 499 -4.89 -16.97 18.12
N ILE A 500 -6.03 -17.00 18.81
CA ILE A 500 -6.56 -18.20 19.48
C ILE A 500 -7.69 -18.82 18.62
N GLY A 501 -7.60 -18.67 17.31
CA GLY A 501 -8.59 -19.15 16.35
C GLY A 501 -10.00 -18.59 16.65
N ARG A 502 -11.01 -19.47 16.77
CA ARG A 502 -12.39 -19.03 17.06
C ARG A 502 -12.60 -18.30 18.39
N TRP A 503 -11.62 -18.34 19.28
CA TRP A 503 -11.69 -17.67 20.58
C TRP A 503 -11.18 -16.24 20.55
N GLY A 504 -10.67 -15.77 19.38
CA GLY A 504 -10.22 -14.40 19.22
C GLY A 504 -8.70 -14.25 19.28
N SER A 505 -8.24 -13.06 19.64
CA SER A 505 -6.82 -12.71 19.68
C SER A 505 -6.45 -11.98 20.95
N VAL A 506 -5.20 -12.17 21.38
CA VAL A 506 -4.57 -11.47 22.52
C VAL A 506 -3.37 -10.71 22.00
N TYR A 507 -3.12 -9.51 22.52
CA TYR A 507 -1.86 -8.81 22.31
C TYR A 507 -1.27 -8.31 23.64
N LEU A 508 0.04 -8.19 23.67
CA LEU A 508 0.82 -7.59 24.75
C LEU A 508 1.93 -6.71 24.17
N ASN A 509 1.91 -5.44 24.55
CA ASN A 509 3.00 -4.51 24.28
C ASN A 509 3.59 -4.06 25.59
N GLY A 510 4.87 -4.20 25.77
CA GLY A 510 5.57 -3.83 27.00
C GLY A 510 6.82 -3.02 26.71
N TYR A 511 7.01 -1.95 27.46
CA TYR A 511 8.19 -1.12 27.42
C TYR A 511 8.58 -0.72 28.84
N GLN A 512 9.85 -0.86 29.18
CA GLN A 512 10.44 -0.34 30.41
C GLN A 512 11.81 0.26 30.11
N GLN A 513 12.05 1.46 30.62
CA GLN A 513 13.31 2.18 30.55
C GLN A 513 13.75 2.66 31.93
N ASP A 514 14.96 2.30 32.36
CA ASP A 514 15.61 2.81 33.56
C ASP A 514 16.71 3.80 33.15
N TYR A 515 17.00 4.73 34.05
CA TYR A 515 18.02 5.76 33.84
C TYR A 515 19.09 5.68 34.97
N TRP A 516 20.32 6.08 34.62
CA TRP A 516 21.36 6.26 35.61
C TRP A 516 21.05 7.50 36.47
N GLY A 517 21.37 7.44 37.75
CA GLY A 517 21.18 8.58 38.67
C GLY A 517 19.74 8.84 39.08
N MET A 518 18.77 8.09 38.54
CA MET A 518 17.35 8.29 38.79
C MET A 518 16.70 7.08 39.46
N HIS A 519 15.84 7.33 40.45
CA HIS A 519 15.01 6.29 41.05
C HIS A 519 13.69 6.12 40.26
N GLY A 520 13.33 4.87 39.97
CA GLY A 520 12.12 4.51 39.24
C GLY A 520 12.40 4.22 37.76
N ALA A 521 11.38 3.68 37.11
CA ALA A 521 11.43 3.31 35.71
C ALA A 521 10.27 3.96 34.98
N GLU A 522 10.53 4.34 33.76
CA GLU A 522 9.48 4.62 32.79
C GLU A 522 8.91 3.30 32.30
N ARG A 523 7.58 3.15 32.33
CA ARG A 523 6.89 1.93 31.90
C ARG A 523 5.66 2.26 31.09
N SER A 524 5.47 1.47 30.04
CA SER A 524 4.22 1.44 29.27
C SER A 524 3.90 -0.03 29.00
N ILE A 525 2.77 -0.50 29.48
CA ILE A 525 2.30 -1.87 29.24
C ILE A 525 0.87 -1.76 28.72
N GLY A 526 0.63 -2.31 27.56
CA GLY A 526 -0.68 -2.43 26.93
C GLY A 526 -1.00 -3.90 26.68
N MET A 527 -2.13 -4.39 27.13
CA MET A 527 -2.60 -5.72 26.80
C MET A 527 -4.08 -5.66 26.39
N GLY A 528 -4.45 -6.53 25.46
CA GLY A 528 -5.83 -6.60 25.02
C GLY A 528 -6.22 -7.98 24.56
N TYR A 529 -7.51 -8.24 24.67
CA TYR A 529 -8.16 -9.42 24.15
C TYR A 529 -9.36 -9.01 23.32
N SER A 530 -9.50 -9.58 22.13
CA SER A 530 -10.64 -9.34 21.24
C SER A 530 -11.20 -10.66 20.72
N THR A 531 -12.52 -10.75 20.65
CA THR A 531 -13.23 -11.91 20.10
C THR A 531 -14.55 -11.51 19.48
N THR A 532 -15.03 -12.34 18.56
CA THR A 532 -16.39 -12.25 18.03
C THR A 532 -17.18 -13.45 18.54
N TRP A 533 -18.18 -13.19 19.36
CA TRP A 533 -19.10 -14.21 19.85
C TRP A 533 -20.53 -13.83 19.51
N ASN A 534 -21.24 -14.71 18.83
CA ASN A 534 -22.63 -14.50 18.41
C ASN A 534 -22.81 -13.20 17.58
N ASN A 535 -21.89 -12.93 16.66
CA ASN A 535 -21.80 -11.71 15.83
C ASN A 535 -21.57 -10.41 16.63
N ILE A 536 -21.33 -10.47 17.91
CA ILE A 536 -20.96 -9.33 18.75
C ILE A 536 -19.44 -9.34 18.89
N ASN A 537 -18.81 -8.23 18.57
CA ASN A 537 -17.37 -8.04 18.81
C ASN A 537 -17.15 -7.54 20.24
N TRP A 538 -16.32 -8.26 20.98
CA TRP A 538 -15.91 -7.97 22.33
C TRP A 538 -14.44 -7.60 22.34
N SER A 539 -14.09 -6.52 23.01
CA SER A 539 -12.70 -6.23 23.28
C SER A 539 -12.51 -5.74 24.73
N VAL A 540 -11.46 -6.26 25.35
CA VAL A 540 -11.00 -5.85 26.67
C VAL A 540 -9.58 -5.36 26.52
N ASN A 541 -9.30 -4.15 27.01
CA ASN A 541 -7.96 -3.57 26.95
C ASN A 541 -7.57 -3.07 28.34
N TYR A 542 -6.30 -3.20 28.65
CA TYR A 542 -5.68 -2.70 29.86
C TYR A 542 -4.38 -2.01 29.50
N THR A 543 -4.18 -0.83 30.05
CA THR A 543 -2.92 -0.09 29.91
C THR A 543 -2.41 0.34 31.28
N LEU A 544 -1.09 0.24 31.45
CA LEU A 544 -0.35 0.76 32.59
C LEU A 544 0.73 1.69 32.08
N THR A 545 0.70 2.94 32.48
CA THR A 545 1.75 3.91 32.18
C THR A 545 2.36 4.43 33.47
N LYS A 546 3.66 4.60 33.50
CA LYS A 546 4.38 5.16 34.64
C LYS A 546 5.57 5.96 34.16
N THR A 547 5.63 7.20 34.63
CA THR A 547 6.79 8.09 34.43
C THR A 547 7.57 8.19 35.76
N PRO A 548 8.90 8.23 35.72
CA PRO A 548 9.70 8.43 36.92
C PRO A 548 9.28 9.69 37.68
N GLY A 549 9.17 9.57 39.01
CA GLY A 549 8.72 10.70 39.87
C GLY A 549 7.22 10.94 39.89
N MET A 550 6.45 10.27 39.03
CA MET A 550 4.97 10.40 39.03
C MET A 550 4.29 9.09 39.45
N ALA A 551 3.06 9.22 39.96
CA ALA A 551 2.23 8.04 40.22
C ALA A 551 1.81 7.43 38.91
N GLY A 552 1.96 6.13 38.75
CA GLY A 552 1.49 5.39 37.54
C GLY A 552 0.00 5.54 37.36
N GLU A 553 -0.45 5.31 36.12
CA GLU A 553 -1.86 5.29 35.75
C GLU A 553 -2.22 3.93 35.17
N GLN A 554 -3.36 3.40 35.60
CA GLN A 554 -3.93 2.16 35.11
C GLN A 554 -5.28 2.48 34.46
N GLN A 555 -5.46 1.99 33.24
CA GLN A 555 -6.70 2.16 32.51
C GLN A 555 -7.24 0.79 32.10
N PHE A 556 -8.54 0.64 32.19
CA PHE A 556 -9.28 -0.53 31.73
C PHE A 556 -10.40 -0.10 30.83
N SER A 557 -10.56 -0.81 29.70
CA SER A 557 -11.65 -0.60 28.75
C SER A 557 -12.31 -1.92 28.35
N LEU A 558 -13.63 -1.92 28.35
CA LEU A 558 -14.46 -2.97 27.74
C LEU A 558 -15.30 -2.34 26.63
N THR A 559 -15.21 -2.90 25.42
CA THR A 559 -15.98 -2.47 24.26
C THR A 559 -16.82 -3.61 23.71
N LEU A 560 -18.08 -3.32 23.41
CA LEU A 560 -19.00 -4.20 22.72
C LEU A 560 -19.47 -3.52 21.44
N ASN A 561 -19.33 -4.20 20.30
CA ASN A 561 -19.89 -3.74 19.03
C ASN A 561 -20.91 -4.75 18.53
N ILE A 562 -22.15 -4.29 18.39
CA ILE A 562 -23.30 -5.09 18.02
C ILE A 562 -23.75 -4.66 16.62
N PRO A 563 -23.65 -5.49 15.59
CA PRO A 563 -24.09 -5.12 14.25
C PRO A 563 -25.60 -4.93 14.20
N LEU A 564 -26.04 -3.84 13.61
CA LEU A 564 -27.45 -3.48 13.46
C LEU A 564 -27.97 -3.76 12.04
N SER A 565 -27.23 -4.47 11.22
CA SER A 565 -27.51 -4.69 9.77
C SER A 565 -28.91 -5.22 9.44
N ARG A 566 -29.62 -5.83 10.41
CA ARG A 566 -31.02 -6.25 10.22
C ARG A 566 -32.02 -5.08 10.24
N TRP A 567 -31.70 -3.98 10.91
CA TRP A 567 -32.57 -2.83 11.12
C TRP A 567 -32.05 -1.56 10.44
N LEU A 568 -30.74 -1.39 10.47
CA LEU A 568 -30.04 -0.25 9.90
C LEU A 568 -28.81 -0.78 9.13
N PRO A 569 -28.85 -0.82 7.78
CA PRO A 569 -27.74 -1.27 6.98
C PRO A 569 -26.44 -0.53 7.33
N ASP A 570 -25.32 -1.23 7.24
CA ASP A 570 -23.96 -0.70 7.46
C ASP A 570 -23.75 0.05 8.78
N SER A 571 -24.49 -0.37 9.84
CA SER A 571 -24.47 0.28 11.13
C SER A 571 -24.31 -0.71 12.28
N TRP A 572 -23.79 -0.21 13.39
CA TRP A 572 -23.59 -0.95 14.64
C TRP A 572 -23.91 -0.11 15.86
N ALA A 573 -24.40 -0.75 16.92
CA ALA A 573 -24.44 -0.16 18.23
C ALA A 573 -23.13 -0.47 18.97
N MET A 574 -22.62 0.50 19.73
CA MET A 574 -21.44 0.31 20.56
C MET A 574 -21.76 0.61 22.04
N TYR A 575 -21.14 -0.16 22.92
CA TYR A 575 -21.13 0.12 24.33
C TYR A 575 -19.72 0.02 24.87
N ASN A 576 -19.26 1.10 25.52
CA ASN A 576 -17.92 1.17 26.09
C ASN A 576 -18.00 1.47 27.59
N VAL A 577 -17.13 0.81 28.36
CA VAL A 577 -16.86 1.16 29.74
C VAL A 577 -15.37 1.42 29.86
N ASN A 578 -15.02 2.62 30.27
CA ASN A 578 -13.63 3.01 30.48
C ASN A 578 -13.45 3.39 31.96
N ARG A 579 -12.40 2.87 32.57
CA ARG A 579 -12.03 3.17 33.96
C ARG A 579 -10.54 3.43 34.07
N SER A 580 -10.18 4.54 34.68
CA SER A 580 -8.82 4.85 35.11
C SER A 580 -8.75 4.92 36.61
N ASP A 581 -7.61 4.58 37.21
CA ASP A 581 -7.36 4.75 38.66
C ASP A 581 -7.16 6.22 39.05
N LYS A 582 -6.88 7.09 38.06
CA LYS A 582 -6.76 8.54 38.23
C LYS A 582 -7.96 9.33 37.74
N SER A 583 -8.83 8.71 37.00
CA SER A 583 -10.01 9.32 36.40
C SER A 583 -11.27 8.55 36.83
N ASN A 584 -12.41 9.06 36.43
CA ASN A 584 -13.71 8.50 36.73
C ASN A 584 -14.04 7.32 35.82
N THR A 585 -15.04 6.51 36.22
CA THR A 585 -15.58 5.48 35.30
C THR A 585 -16.56 6.14 34.34
N SER A 586 -16.34 5.92 33.04
CA SER A 586 -17.21 6.41 31.97
C SER A 586 -17.93 5.25 31.31
N HIS A 587 -19.24 5.38 31.16
CA HIS A 587 -20.10 4.47 30.38
C HIS A 587 -20.57 5.20 29.14
N GLN A 588 -20.46 4.58 27.98
CA GLN A 588 -20.80 5.20 26.71
C GLN A 588 -21.64 4.24 25.89
N LEU A 589 -22.74 4.72 25.38
CA LEU A 589 -23.63 4.00 24.48
C LEU A 589 -23.78 4.83 23.22
N GLY A 590 -23.56 4.20 22.05
CA GLY A 590 -23.61 4.91 20.79
C GLY A 590 -24.08 4.08 19.63
N ILE A 591 -24.28 4.74 18.51
CA ILE A 591 -24.56 4.16 17.21
C ILE A 591 -23.56 4.76 16.22
N GLY A 592 -22.88 3.89 15.50
CA GLY A 592 -22.01 4.25 14.40
C GLY A 592 -22.43 3.55 13.10
N GLY A 593 -21.98 4.08 11.99
CA GLY A 593 -22.29 3.48 10.71
C GLY A 593 -21.69 4.25 9.53
N THR A 594 -21.95 3.70 8.35
CA THR A 594 -21.67 4.36 7.09
C THR A 594 -22.97 4.59 6.32
N ALA A 595 -23.00 5.62 5.49
CA ALA A 595 -24.18 6.01 4.74
C ALA A 595 -23.77 6.65 3.40
N LEU A 596 -24.76 6.93 2.56
CA LEU A 596 -24.66 7.47 1.21
C LEU A 596 -24.05 6.47 0.21
N GLN A 597 -24.02 6.88 -1.05
CA GLN A 597 -23.42 6.11 -2.13
C GLN A 597 -21.92 5.87 -1.82
N ASP A 598 -21.43 4.67 -2.07
CA ASP A 598 -20.05 4.25 -1.79
C ASP A 598 -19.63 4.32 -0.31
N ASN A 599 -20.60 4.40 0.62
CA ASN A 599 -20.32 4.53 2.06
C ASN A 599 -19.43 5.76 2.38
N ASN A 600 -19.65 6.84 1.66
CA ASN A 600 -18.83 8.05 1.73
C ASN A 600 -19.01 8.87 3.01
N LEU A 601 -20.11 8.68 3.73
CA LEU A 601 -20.35 9.31 5.02
C LEU A 601 -20.20 8.28 6.13
N SER A 602 -19.24 8.45 7.01
CA SER A 602 -19.18 7.75 8.29
C SER A 602 -19.71 8.64 9.41
N TYR A 603 -20.48 8.09 10.31
CA TYR A 603 -21.06 8.81 11.43
C TYR A 603 -20.96 8.02 12.73
N ASN A 604 -20.85 8.75 13.83
CA ASN A 604 -20.88 8.22 15.20
C ASN A 604 -21.67 9.17 16.10
N LEU A 605 -22.66 8.62 16.78
CA LEU A 605 -23.49 9.33 17.78
C LEU A 605 -23.36 8.59 19.09
N GLN A 606 -22.96 9.29 20.14
CA GLN A 606 -22.64 8.67 21.41
C GLN A 606 -23.19 9.48 22.58
N GLN A 607 -23.75 8.79 23.56
CA GLN A 607 -24.11 9.35 24.87
C GLN A 607 -23.19 8.74 25.92
N SER A 608 -22.69 9.56 26.82
CA SER A 608 -21.81 9.13 27.90
C SER A 608 -22.42 9.47 29.27
N TYR A 609 -22.04 8.68 30.26
CA TYR A 609 -22.23 8.97 31.67
C TYR A 609 -20.92 8.69 32.41
N THR A 610 -20.43 9.70 33.12
CA THR A 610 -19.20 9.60 33.90
C THR A 610 -19.53 9.84 35.37
N ASP A 611 -19.05 8.95 36.23
CA ASP A 611 -19.27 9.01 37.66
C ASP A 611 -18.57 10.23 38.34
N ASN A 612 -18.60 10.29 39.68
CA ASN A 612 -17.95 11.33 40.50
C ASN A 612 -18.25 12.78 40.09
N ASN A 613 -19.53 13.07 39.84
CA ASN A 613 -20.05 14.42 39.61
C ASN A 613 -19.81 15.04 38.22
N VAL A 614 -19.21 14.28 37.28
CA VAL A 614 -19.08 14.71 35.88
C VAL A 614 -20.44 14.63 35.17
N GLY A 615 -21.18 13.51 35.32
CA GLY A 615 -22.55 13.38 34.83
C GLY A 615 -22.64 12.94 33.36
N TYR A 616 -23.68 13.45 32.69
CA TYR A 616 -23.99 13.08 31.31
C TYR A 616 -23.27 13.98 30.32
N GLY A 617 -22.81 13.36 29.21
CA GLY A 617 -22.31 14.01 28.02
C GLY A 617 -22.85 13.35 26.77
N ALA A 618 -22.64 13.98 25.64
CA ALA A 618 -22.89 13.37 24.35
C ALA A 618 -21.89 13.87 23.29
N SER A 619 -21.64 13.05 22.29
CA SER A 619 -20.84 13.42 21.15
C SER A 619 -21.49 12.97 19.82
N MET A 620 -21.20 13.73 18.78
CA MET A 620 -21.58 13.45 17.41
C MET A 620 -20.39 13.74 16.50
N ASN A 621 -19.99 12.78 15.72
CA ASN A 621 -18.91 12.91 14.74
C ASN A 621 -19.41 12.44 13.39
N GLY A 622 -19.08 13.20 12.35
CA GLY A 622 -19.34 12.83 10.97
C GLY A 622 -18.11 13.07 10.11
N ARG A 623 -17.84 12.17 9.18
CA ARG A 623 -16.74 12.30 8.23
C ARG A 623 -17.26 11.97 6.84
N TYR A 624 -17.08 12.89 5.92
CA TYR A 624 -17.50 12.76 4.52
C TYR A 624 -16.28 12.68 3.61
N ARG A 625 -16.19 11.61 2.83
CA ARG A 625 -15.15 11.39 1.84
C ARG A 625 -15.70 11.64 0.44
N SER A 626 -15.04 12.51 -0.31
CA SER A 626 -15.37 12.83 -1.71
C SER A 626 -14.15 12.63 -2.61
N SER A 627 -14.35 12.80 -3.91
CA SER A 627 -13.25 12.78 -4.89
C SER A 627 -12.23 13.90 -4.67
N VAL A 628 -12.65 15.03 -4.09
CA VAL A 628 -11.80 16.22 -3.88
C VAL A 628 -11.18 16.31 -2.49
N GLY A 629 -11.51 15.39 -1.59
CA GLY A 629 -10.96 15.36 -0.24
C GLY A 629 -11.90 14.74 0.78
N GLU A 630 -11.48 14.78 2.04
CA GLU A 630 -12.21 14.26 3.18
C GLU A 630 -12.42 15.34 4.22
N PHE A 631 -13.64 15.47 4.74
CA PHE A 631 -14.06 16.51 5.67
C PHE A 631 -14.69 15.90 6.91
N GLY A 632 -14.22 16.28 8.08
CA GLY A 632 -14.73 15.85 9.37
C GLY A 632 -15.32 16.99 10.17
N LEU A 633 -16.42 16.72 10.86
CA LEU A 633 -17.02 17.64 11.81
C LEU A 633 -17.49 16.84 13.03
N GLY A 634 -17.19 17.34 14.21
CA GLY A 634 -17.64 16.77 15.46
C GLY A 634 -18.10 17.82 16.45
N TYR A 635 -18.99 17.42 17.30
CA TYR A 635 -19.44 18.18 18.45
C TYR A 635 -19.56 17.28 19.66
N SER A 636 -18.98 17.69 20.77
CA SER A 636 -19.13 17.02 22.05
C SER A 636 -19.48 18.02 23.15
N TYR A 637 -20.22 17.58 24.14
CA TYR A 637 -20.49 18.32 25.33
C TYR A 637 -20.54 17.41 26.55
N ASP A 638 -20.14 17.93 27.67
CA ASP A 638 -20.39 17.42 29.02
C ASP A 638 -20.89 18.52 29.93
N LYS A 639 -20.91 18.29 31.24
CA LYS A 639 -21.40 19.24 32.21
C LYS A 639 -20.66 20.57 32.17
N ASN A 640 -19.34 20.55 31.96
CA ASN A 640 -18.43 21.69 32.11
C ASN A 640 -17.81 22.14 30.82
N SER A 641 -17.92 21.35 29.75
CA SER A 641 -17.21 21.59 28.50
C SER A 641 -18.11 21.40 27.28
N ARG A 642 -17.87 22.23 26.26
CA ARG A 642 -18.46 22.09 24.92
C ARG A 642 -17.34 22.24 23.90
N GLN A 643 -17.25 21.31 22.97
CA GLN A 643 -16.20 21.31 21.99
C GLN A 643 -16.74 21.04 20.59
N TRP A 644 -16.28 21.84 19.65
CA TRP A 644 -16.36 21.57 18.22
C TRP A 644 -14.99 21.11 17.75
N ASN A 645 -14.94 20.06 16.96
CA ASN A 645 -13.76 19.67 16.22
C ASN A 645 -14.06 19.65 14.72
N TYR A 646 -13.07 19.96 13.94
CA TYR A 646 -13.16 19.92 12.48
C TYR A 646 -11.85 19.44 11.88
N SER A 647 -11.96 18.77 10.74
CA SER A 647 -10.80 18.34 9.95
C SER A 647 -11.10 18.44 8.47
N ALA A 648 -10.08 18.71 7.70
CA ALA A 648 -10.13 18.69 6.24
C ALA A 648 -8.80 18.16 5.72
N GLN A 649 -8.86 17.23 4.78
CA GLN A 649 -7.67 16.71 4.11
C GLN A 649 -7.94 16.50 2.62
N GLY A 650 -6.90 16.69 1.83
CA GLY A 650 -7.00 16.55 0.39
C GLY A 650 -5.68 16.88 -0.29
N ALA A 651 -5.71 16.91 -1.60
CA ALA A 651 -4.57 17.29 -2.41
C ALA A 651 -4.98 18.18 -3.59
N VAL A 652 -4.04 19.02 -3.99
CA VAL A 652 -4.10 19.83 -5.22
C VAL A 652 -2.91 19.39 -6.06
N VAL A 653 -3.14 18.94 -7.27
CA VAL A 653 -2.10 18.43 -8.17
C VAL A 653 -2.14 19.18 -9.48
N ALA A 654 -1.03 19.79 -9.85
CA ALA A 654 -0.81 20.42 -11.16
C ALA A 654 -0.01 19.44 -12.05
N HIS A 655 -0.55 19.12 -13.22
CA HIS A 655 -0.03 18.11 -14.13
C HIS A 655 -0.28 18.51 -15.61
N ALA A 656 0.10 17.67 -16.55
CA ALA A 656 0.01 17.97 -17.99
C ALA A 656 -1.41 18.32 -18.47
N HIS A 657 -2.45 17.73 -17.85
CA HIS A 657 -3.85 17.95 -18.20
C HIS A 657 -4.53 19.06 -17.38
N GLY A 658 -3.78 19.81 -16.54
CA GLY A 658 -4.31 20.92 -15.74
C GLY A 658 -4.08 20.80 -14.25
N VAL A 659 -5.08 21.21 -13.46
CA VAL A 659 -5.04 21.13 -12.00
C VAL A 659 -6.22 20.32 -11.51
N THR A 660 -5.95 19.27 -10.77
CA THR A 660 -6.98 18.38 -10.23
C THR A 660 -6.95 18.38 -8.70
N LEU A 661 -8.12 18.43 -8.10
CA LEU A 661 -8.31 18.25 -6.67
C LEU A 661 -8.51 16.77 -6.37
N GLY A 662 -7.96 16.27 -5.27
CA GLY A 662 -8.07 14.86 -4.89
C GLY A 662 -8.08 14.61 -3.40
N GLN A 663 -8.25 13.35 -3.04
CA GLN A 663 -7.98 12.89 -1.69
C GLN A 663 -6.50 13.08 -1.36
N SER A 664 -6.16 13.08 -0.06
CA SER A 664 -4.77 13.24 0.39
C SER A 664 -3.85 12.22 -0.26
N VAL A 665 -2.76 12.68 -0.85
CA VAL A 665 -1.75 11.83 -1.49
C VAL A 665 -0.52 11.70 -0.61
N GLN A 666 0.13 10.55 -0.75
CA GLN A 666 1.43 10.28 -0.14
C GLN A 666 2.53 10.36 -1.22
N ASP A 667 3.60 9.57 -1.06
CA ASP A 667 4.76 9.63 -1.93
C ASP A 667 4.44 9.36 -3.39
N SER A 668 3.73 8.25 -3.69
CA SER A 668 3.40 7.83 -5.05
C SER A 668 1.90 7.76 -5.25
N PHE A 669 1.43 8.31 -6.36
CA PHE A 669 0.03 8.31 -6.74
C PHE A 669 -0.13 8.35 -8.26
N ALA A 670 -1.34 8.07 -8.75
CA ALA A 670 -1.61 8.15 -10.17
C ALA A 670 -2.59 9.28 -10.50
N ILE A 671 -2.44 9.82 -11.71
CA ILE A 671 -3.37 10.74 -12.34
C ILE A 671 -4.05 9.97 -13.46
N VAL A 672 -5.32 9.70 -13.28
CA VAL A 672 -6.18 9.12 -14.30
C VAL A 672 -6.67 10.22 -15.20
N HIS A 673 -6.59 10.04 -16.53
CA HIS A 673 -7.17 10.90 -17.50
C HIS A 673 -8.07 10.11 -18.48
N ILE A 674 -9.30 10.56 -18.64
CA ILE A 674 -10.28 9.99 -19.56
C ILE A 674 -10.85 11.13 -20.40
N ASN A 675 -10.49 11.16 -21.67
CA ASN A 675 -10.99 12.21 -22.54
C ASN A 675 -12.52 12.17 -22.61
N GLU A 676 -13.20 13.30 -22.39
CA GLU A 676 -14.65 13.43 -22.30
C GLU A 676 -15.33 12.52 -21.25
N GLY A 677 -14.55 11.95 -20.34
CA GLY A 677 -14.99 11.02 -19.29
C GLY A 677 -15.22 11.70 -17.93
N ALA A 678 -16.16 12.66 -17.86
CA ALA A 678 -16.51 13.28 -16.59
C ALA A 678 -17.35 12.33 -15.70
N ASN A 679 -17.10 12.37 -14.37
CA ASN A 679 -17.83 11.61 -13.35
C ASN A 679 -17.73 10.07 -13.53
N VAL A 680 -16.64 9.57 -14.12
CA VAL A 680 -16.35 8.15 -14.22
C VAL A 680 -15.72 7.65 -12.90
N LYS A 681 -16.26 6.56 -12.37
CA LYS A 681 -15.79 6.00 -11.10
C LYS A 681 -14.48 5.23 -11.28
N VAL A 682 -13.51 5.48 -10.40
CA VAL A 682 -12.32 4.65 -10.26
C VAL A 682 -12.59 3.57 -9.21
N GLN A 683 -12.56 2.29 -9.61
CA GLN A 683 -13.00 1.19 -8.74
C GLN A 683 -12.07 0.94 -7.55
N ASN A 684 -10.76 1.11 -7.74
CA ASN A 684 -9.75 0.82 -6.73
C ASN A 684 -9.59 1.92 -5.66
N ALA A 685 -10.33 3.02 -5.80
CA ALA A 685 -10.28 4.14 -4.88
C ALA A 685 -11.68 4.54 -4.42
N GLN A 686 -11.94 4.44 -3.12
CA GLN A 686 -13.25 4.73 -2.57
C GLN A 686 -13.62 6.20 -2.74
N GLY A 687 -14.77 6.46 -3.36
CA GLY A 687 -15.30 7.81 -3.55
C GLY A 687 -14.55 8.65 -4.58
N VAL A 688 -13.67 8.04 -5.40
CA VAL A 688 -12.93 8.74 -6.45
C VAL A 688 -13.67 8.64 -7.77
N TYR A 689 -13.95 9.81 -8.35
CA TYR A 689 -14.57 10.00 -9.65
C TYR A 689 -13.78 11.03 -10.43
N THR A 690 -13.76 10.92 -11.75
CA THR A 690 -13.15 11.93 -12.60
C THR A 690 -13.88 13.26 -12.49
N ASP A 691 -13.13 14.34 -12.57
CA ASP A 691 -13.65 15.70 -12.57
C ASP A 691 -14.32 16.08 -13.92
N PHE A 692 -14.69 17.33 -14.08
CA PHE A 692 -15.31 17.83 -15.30
C PHE A 692 -14.41 17.68 -16.55
N TRP A 693 -13.08 17.68 -16.37
CA TRP A 693 -12.10 17.51 -17.45
C TRP A 693 -11.68 16.05 -17.65
N GLY A 694 -12.29 15.12 -16.96
CA GLY A 694 -11.98 13.71 -17.03
C GLY A 694 -10.75 13.28 -16.22
N ASN A 695 -10.30 14.11 -15.28
CA ASN A 695 -9.15 13.81 -14.45
C ASN A 695 -9.56 13.28 -13.07
N ALA A 696 -8.79 12.33 -12.52
CA ALA A 696 -8.93 11.89 -11.14
C ALA A 696 -7.57 11.56 -10.52
N ILE A 697 -7.46 11.70 -9.20
CA ILE A 697 -6.27 11.32 -8.46
C ILE A 697 -6.53 10.01 -7.74
N VAL A 698 -5.70 9.01 -8.01
CA VAL A 698 -5.69 7.73 -7.29
C VAL A 698 -4.57 7.77 -6.26
N PRO A 699 -4.87 7.96 -4.97
CA PRO A 699 -3.85 8.06 -3.93
C PRO A 699 -3.23 6.69 -3.62
N ASN A 700 -2.08 6.71 -2.96
CA ASN A 700 -1.49 5.55 -2.28
C ASN A 700 -1.15 4.37 -3.20
N MET A 701 -0.35 4.63 -4.23
CA MET A 701 0.21 3.57 -5.07
C MET A 701 1.35 2.84 -4.34
N THR A 702 1.41 1.53 -4.51
CA THR A 702 2.51 0.71 -3.96
C THR A 702 3.74 0.83 -4.84
N ASN A 703 4.83 1.34 -4.26
CA ASN A 703 6.09 1.56 -4.98
C ASN A 703 6.70 0.25 -5.46
N TYR A 704 7.21 0.23 -6.69
CA TYR A 704 7.89 -0.90 -7.32
C TYR A 704 7.04 -2.18 -7.39
N ARG A 705 5.72 -2.03 -7.37
CA ARG A 705 4.73 -3.13 -7.49
C ARG A 705 3.72 -2.82 -8.57
N HIS A 706 3.09 -3.86 -9.07
CA HIS A 706 1.94 -3.74 -9.95
C HIS A 706 0.77 -3.07 -9.23
N ASN A 707 0.22 -2.04 -9.85
CA ASN A 707 -0.96 -1.35 -9.38
C ASN A 707 -1.95 -1.30 -10.53
N ALA A 708 -3.00 -2.11 -10.45
CA ALA A 708 -4.06 -2.10 -11.43
C ALA A 708 -5.02 -0.95 -11.13
N ILE A 709 -5.23 -0.07 -12.09
CA ILE A 709 -6.19 1.03 -12.01
C ILE A 709 -7.35 0.69 -12.94
N THR A 710 -8.53 0.50 -12.37
CA THR A 710 -9.74 0.10 -13.09
C THR A 710 -10.78 1.20 -13.02
N VAL A 711 -11.33 1.56 -14.16
CA VAL A 711 -12.42 2.53 -14.29
C VAL A 711 -13.74 1.83 -14.61
N ASN A 712 -14.84 2.38 -14.10
CA ASN A 712 -16.17 1.83 -14.32
C ASN A 712 -17.03 2.80 -15.11
N THR A 713 -17.38 2.41 -16.32
CA THR A 713 -18.27 3.16 -17.21
C THR A 713 -19.74 2.82 -17.01
N GLN A 714 -20.09 2.03 -16.02
CA GLN A 714 -21.48 1.69 -15.72
C GLN A 714 -22.28 2.96 -15.40
N GLY A 715 -23.35 3.19 -16.14
CA GLY A 715 -24.16 4.42 -16.07
C GLY A 715 -23.76 5.51 -17.06
N HIS A 716 -22.62 5.38 -17.76
CA HIS A 716 -22.20 6.26 -18.85
C HIS A 716 -22.53 5.64 -20.20
N ASN A 717 -23.74 5.88 -20.70
CA ASN A 717 -24.22 5.28 -21.95
C ASN A 717 -23.53 5.83 -23.21
N SER A 718 -22.88 6.97 -23.08
CA SER A 718 -22.18 7.66 -24.17
C SER A 718 -20.66 7.53 -24.12
N LEU A 719 -20.13 6.73 -23.22
CA LEU A 719 -18.69 6.54 -23.08
C LEU A 719 -18.36 5.06 -23.22
N ASP A 720 -17.42 4.74 -24.10
CA ASP A 720 -16.87 3.42 -24.28
C ASP A 720 -15.36 3.44 -24.07
N ILE A 721 -14.85 2.54 -23.23
CA ILE A 721 -13.43 2.42 -22.90
C ILE A 721 -12.97 1.05 -23.34
N SER A 722 -11.99 0.99 -24.25
CA SER A 722 -11.51 -0.25 -24.86
C SER A 722 -10.83 -1.16 -23.85
N ASP A 723 -10.04 -0.59 -22.95
CA ASP A 723 -9.36 -1.30 -21.86
C ASP A 723 -9.61 -0.54 -20.55
N ALA A 724 -10.51 -1.06 -19.75
CA ALA A 724 -10.96 -0.43 -18.51
C ALA A 724 -9.95 -0.61 -17.36
N THR A 725 -8.87 -1.35 -17.55
CA THR A 725 -7.84 -1.60 -16.53
C THR A 725 -6.46 -1.35 -17.09
N GLN A 726 -5.73 -0.44 -16.46
CA GLN A 726 -4.33 -0.17 -16.76
C GLN A 726 -3.46 -0.58 -15.57
N ASP A 727 -2.34 -1.23 -15.85
CA ASP A 727 -1.38 -1.67 -14.84
C ASP A 727 -0.13 -0.78 -14.87
N VAL A 728 0.26 -0.25 -13.71
CA VAL A 728 1.41 0.64 -13.59
C VAL A 728 2.31 0.23 -12.42
N ILE A 729 3.60 0.49 -12.56
CA ILE A 729 4.62 0.14 -11.57
C ILE A 729 5.39 1.42 -11.21
N PRO A 730 4.91 2.22 -10.27
CA PRO A 730 5.55 3.49 -9.92
C PRO A 730 6.88 3.27 -9.21
N SER A 731 7.90 4.03 -9.56
CA SER A 731 9.06 4.26 -8.69
C SER A 731 8.63 5.03 -7.44
N LYS A 732 9.36 4.93 -6.34
CA LYS A 732 9.05 5.66 -5.11
C LYS A 732 8.98 7.17 -5.37
N GLY A 733 7.89 7.77 -4.95
CA GLY A 733 7.62 9.18 -5.15
C GLY A 733 7.20 9.57 -6.59
N ALA A 734 6.92 8.62 -7.46
CA ALA A 734 6.47 8.91 -8.82
C ALA A 734 5.00 9.35 -8.85
N VAL A 735 4.72 10.32 -9.74
CA VAL A 735 3.36 10.69 -10.13
C VAL A 735 3.11 10.08 -11.51
N VAL A 736 2.30 9.04 -11.59
CA VAL A 736 2.14 8.27 -12.83
C VAL A 736 0.89 8.71 -13.56
N GLY A 737 1.03 9.15 -14.83
CA GLY A 737 -0.11 9.38 -15.72
C GLY A 737 -0.69 8.06 -16.23
N VAL A 738 -2.02 7.96 -16.25
CA VAL A 738 -2.77 6.80 -16.73
C VAL A 738 -3.89 7.30 -17.64
N ASP A 739 -3.64 7.22 -18.95
CA ASP A 739 -4.59 7.65 -19.96
C ASP A 739 -5.45 6.47 -20.42
N PHE A 740 -6.75 6.63 -20.35
CA PHE A 740 -7.70 5.65 -20.88
C PHE A 740 -8.20 6.11 -22.26
N ASP A 741 -8.05 5.22 -23.26
CA ASP A 741 -8.59 5.46 -24.60
C ASP A 741 -10.11 5.31 -24.56
N ALA A 742 -10.77 6.45 -24.45
CA ALA A 742 -12.20 6.57 -24.34
C ALA A 742 -12.82 7.09 -25.64
N ARG A 743 -13.92 6.50 -26.05
CA ARG A 743 -14.71 6.93 -27.20
C ARG A 743 -16.03 7.50 -26.69
N SER A 744 -16.21 8.77 -26.94
CA SER A 744 -17.47 9.44 -26.65
C SER A 744 -18.46 9.26 -27.83
N GLY A 745 -19.68 8.90 -27.52
CA GLY A 745 -20.74 8.68 -28.44
C GLY A 745 -21.67 7.55 -28.03
N MET A 746 -22.78 7.42 -28.76
CA MET A 746 -23.78 6.40 -28.45
C MET A 746 -23.33 5.01 -28.89
N ARG A 747 -23.86 4.00 -28.23
CA ARG A 747 -23.74 2.60 -28.61
C ARG A 747 -24.89 2.26 -29.56
N ALA A 748 -24.61 1.68 -30.71
CA ALA A 748 -25.61 1.33 -31.70
C ALA A 748 -25.50 -0.14 -32.13
N LEU A 749 -26.64 -0.79 -32.26
CA LEU A 749 -26.80 -2.08 -32.92
C LEU A 749 -27.55 -1.83 -34.24
N LEU A 750 -26.81 -1.88 -35.33
CA LEU A 750 -27.34 -1.58 -36.65
C LEU A 750 -27.58 -2.87 -37.43
N THR A 751 -28.71 -2.98 -38.11
CA THR A 751 -28.94 -3.98 -39.13
C THR A 751 -28.68 -3.33 -40.48
N LEU A 752 -27.63 -3.79 -41.16
CA LEU A 752 -27.19 -3.22 -42.43
C LEU A 752 -27.84 -3.94 -43.63
N VAL A 753 -28.40 -3.14 -44.55
CA VAL A 753 -29.05 -3.64 -45.75
C VAL A 753 -28.44 -2.97 -46.99
N HIS A 754 -28.03 -3.75 -47.97
CA HIS A 754 -27.55 -3.31 -49.26
C HIS A 754 -28.41 -3.92 -50.37
N ASN A 755 -28.96 -3.10 -51.23
CA ASN A 755 -29.85 -3.55 -52.36
C ASN A 755 -31.01 -4.47 -51.91
N LYS A 756 -31.58 -4.23 -50.75
CA LYS A 756 -32.66 -5.01 -50.08
C LYS A 756 -32.19 -6.37 -49.48
N GLU A 757 -30.94 -6.71 -49.59
CA GLU A 757 -30.34 -7.89 -48.97
C GLU A 757 -29.53 -7.47 -47.75
N ARG A 758 -29.34 -8.37 -46.79
CA ARG A 758 -28.52 -8.10 -45.64
C ARG A 758 -27.02 -8.14 -46.00
N VAL A 759 -26.26 -7.24 -45.43
CA VAL A 759 -24.81 -7.24 -45.62
C VAL A 759 -24.23 -8.58 -45.11
N PRO A 760 -23.32 -9.20 -45.86
CA PRO A 760 -22.77 -10.52 -45.53
C PRO A 760 -22.07 -10.54 -44.19
N PHE A 761 -22.13 -11.72 -43.51
CA PHE A 761 -21.35 -12.00 -42.31
C PHE A 761 -19.87 -11.80 -42.59
N GLY A 762 -19.15 -11.22 -41.62
CA GLY A 762 -17.71 -10.97 -41.72
C GLY A 762 -17.33 -9.70 -42.46
N ALA A 763 -18.29 -8.94 -43.00
CA ALA A 763 -18.02 -7.63 -43.58
C ALA A 763 -17.44 -6.68 -42.51
N LEU A 764 -16.52 -5.82 -42.89
CA LEU A 764 -15.89 -4.85 -42.02
C LEU A 764 -16.59 -3.50 -42.14
N LEU A 765 -17.23 -3.04 -41.08
CA LEU A 765 -17.75 -1.68 -40.98
C LEU A 765 -16.67 -0.77 -40.40
N THR A 766 -16.44 0.37 -41.06
CA THR A 766 -15.56 1.44 -40.58
C THR A 766 -16.36 2.70 -40.34
N LEU A 767 -16.28 3.27 -39.13
CA LEU A 767 -16.92 4.49 -38.68
C LEU A 767 -15.88 5.42 -38.05
N GLY A 768 -15.43 6.44 -38.78
CA GLY A 768 -14.28 7.24 -38.31
C GLY A 768 -13.05 6.37 -38.08
N ASN A 769 -12.55 6.35 -36.84
CA ASN A 769 -11.43 5.51 -36.41
C ASN A 769 -11.86 4.16 -35.81
N SER A 770 -13.17 3.86 -35.80
CA SER A 770 -13.70 2.62 -35.24
C SER A 770 -13.98 1.60 -36.34
N THR A 771 -13.68 0.36 -36.08
CA THR A 771 -14.00 -0.77 -36.97
C THR A 771 -14.83 -1.79 -36.21
N ALA A 772 -15.80 -2.40 -36.89
CA ALA A 772 -16.61 -3.48 -36.34
C ALA A 772 -16.90 -4.53 -37.42
N ILE A 773 -17.07 -5.77 -37.00
CA ILE A 773 -17.40 -6.87 -37.89
C ILE A 773 -18.92 -7.06 -37.92
N VAL A 774 -19.49 -7.17 -39.12
CA VAL A 774 -20.89 -7.48 -39.31
C VAL A 774 -21.14 -8.94 -38.94
N GLY A 775 -22.05 -9.16 -38.01
CA GLY A 775 -22.46 -10.46 -37.52
C GLY A 775 -23.52 -11.13 -38.44
N GLU A 776 -24.14 -12.17 -37.93
CA GLU A 776 -25.28 -12.81 -38.59
C GLU A 776 -26.40 -11.82 -38.77
N ASP A 777 -27.21 -12.06 -39.79
CA ASP A 777 -28.36 -11.20 -40.14
C ASP A 777 -28.01 -9.74 -40.47
N GLY A 778 -26.73 -9.45 -40.81
CA GLY A 778 -26.30 -8.10 -41.14
C GLY A 778 -26.23 -7.19 -39.91
N GLU A 779 -26.25 -7.73 -38.72
CA GLU A 779 -26.17 -6.95 -37.47
C GLU A 779 -24.72 -6.56 -37.17
N VAL A 780 -24.52 -5.31 -36.76
CA VAL A 780 -23.24 -4.81 -36.30
C VAL A 780 -23.40 -3.94 -35.06
N TYR A 781 -22.62 -4.23 -34.05
CA TYR A 781 -22.54 -3.41 -32.84
C TYR A 781 -21.39 -2.43 -32.97
N ILE A 782 -21.65 -1.17 -32.79
CA ILE A 782 -20.69 -0.08 -32.87
C ILE A 782 -20.82 0.86 -31.67
N THR A 783 -19.73 1.50 -31.31
CA THR A 783 -19.64 2.48 -30.22
C THR A 783 -19.07 3.80 -30.75
N GLY A 784 -19.24 4.87 -30.00
CA GLY A 784 -18.73 6.18 -30.39
C GLY A 784 -19.50 6.86 -31.51
N VAL A 785 -20.80 6.54 -31.68
CA VAL A 785 -21.64 7.16 -32.70
C VAL A 785 -22.06 8.54 -32.24
N GLN A 786 -21.69 9.58 -33.01
CA GLN A 786 -22.12 10.96 -32.80
C GLN A 786 -23.45 11.24 -33.55
N GLU A 787 -23.97 12.44 -33.40
CA GLU A 787 -25.28 12.81 -33.97
C GLU A 787 -25.48 12.44 -35.46
N SER A 788 -24.43 12.58 -36.27
CA SER A 788 -24.45 12.17 -37.69
C SER A 788 -23.04 11.77 -38.10
N MET A 789 -22.89 10.53 -38.56
CA MET A 789 -21.60 10.00 -39.02
C MET A 789 -21.77 9.17 -40.28
N THR A 790 -20.80 9.24 -41.18
CA THR A 790 -20.72 8.38 -42.37
C THR A 790 -19.95 7.12 -42.01
N PHE A 791 -20.49 5.96 -42.38
CA PHE A 791 -19.82 4.68 -42.27
C PHE A 791 -19.57 4.04 -43.64
N THR A 792 -18.54 3.23 -43.72
CA THR A 792 -18.26 2.40 -44.89
C THR A 792 -18.25 0.92 -44.47
N VAL A 793 -18.79 0.08 -45.32
CA VAL A 793 -18.82 -1.38 -45.12
C VAL A 793 -18.16 -2.06 -46.28
N GLN A 794 -17.26 -2.99 -46.03
CA GLN A 794 -16.53 -3.71 -47.03
C GLN A 794 -16.58 -5.21 -46.74
N TRP A 795 -16.98 -6.02 -47.77
CA TRP A 795 -17.00 -7.49 -47.70
C TRP A 795 -16.19 -8.16 -48.83
N GLY A 796 -15.43 -7.37 -49.58
CA GLY A 796 -14.53 -7.84 -50.61
C GLY A 796 -13.66 -6.76 -51.23
N LYS A 797 -12.96 -7.04 -52.31
CA LYS A 797 -11.99 -6.11 -52.94
C LYS A 797 -12.58 -5.35 -54.10
N GLU A 798 -13.76 -5.74 -54.63
CA GLU A 798 -14.39 -5.11 -55.76
C GLU A 798 -15.28 -3.96 -55.34
N ILE A 799 -15.56 -3.00 -56.26
CA ILE A 799 -16.37 -1.79 -55.98
C ILE A 799 -17.79 -2.16 -55.57
N ASN A 800 -18.32 -3.26 -56.10
CA ASN A 800 -19.64 -3.78 -55.78
C ASN A 800 -19.67 -4.56 -54.45
N GLN A 801 -18.54 -4.76 -53.79
CA GLN A 801 -18.38 -5.43 -52.47
C GLN A 801 -18.12 -4.43 -51.36
N GLN A 802 -18.57 -3.21 -51.51
CA GLN A 802 -18.53 -2.15 -50.53
C GLN A 802 -19.75 -1.25 -50.63
N CYS A 803 -20.10 -0.63 -49.55
CA CYS A 803 -21.18 0.37 -49.54
C CYS A 803 -20.92 1.44 -48.50
N THR A 804 -21.60 2.56 -48.62
CA THR A 804 -21.54 3.67 -47.63
C THR A 804 -22.91 4.03 -47.14
N GLY A 805 -23.00 4.47 -45.91
CA GLY A 805 -24.22 4.95 -45.31
C GLY A 805 -23.98 6.05 -44.29
N VAL A 806 -25.07 6.68 -43.88
CA VAL A 806 -25.03 7.72 -42.86
C VAL A 806 -25.91 7.28 -41.70
N ILE A 807 -25.32 7.19 -40.52
CA ILE A 807 -26.08 7.00 -39.29
C ILE A 807 -26.41 8.36 -38.69
N THR A 808 -27.70 8.59 -38.43
CA THR A 808 -28.18 9.78 -37.74
C THR A 808 -28.92 9.33 -36.50
N VAL A 809 -28.43 9.73 -35.32
CA VAL A 809 -29.06 9.40 -34.04
C VAL A 809 -30.01 10.51 -33.64
N PRO A 810 -31.26 10.19 -33.30
CA PRO A 810 -32.22 11.21 -32.85
C PRO A 810 -31.81 11.89 -31.56
N GLU A 811 -31.93 13.23 -31.46
CA GLU A 811 -31.61 14.05 -30.30
C GLU A 811 -32.24 13.56 -28.96
N LYS A 812 -33.36 12.85 -29.03
CA LYS A 812 -34.09 12.33 -27.86
C LYS A 812 -33.61 10.97 -27.35
N TYR A 813 -32.60 10.38 -27.98
CA TYR A 813 -32.14 9.06 -27.61
C TYR A 813 -31.03 9.19 -26.53
N THR A 814 -31.44 9.15 -25.28
CA THR A 814 -30.50 9.46 -24.15
C THR A 814 -30.03 8.24 -23.37
N THR A 815 -30.60 7.04 -23.62
CA THR A 815 -30.27 5.84 -22.80
C THR A 815 -30.32 4.57 -23.63
N GLY A 816 -29.33 3.69 -23.41
CA GLY A 816 -29.27 2.32 -23.92
C GLY A 816 -28.54 2.17 -25.26
N ILE A 817 -28.83 1.10 -25.99
CA ILE A 817 -28.27 0.80 -27.32
C ILE A 817 -29.27 1.28 -28.39
N TYR A 818 -28.81 2.17 -29.26
CA TYR A 818 -29.62 2.64 -30.39
C TYR A 818 -29.76 1.50 -31.42
N LYS A 819 -30.98 1.08 -31.71
CA LYS A 819 -31.26 0.03 -32.69
C LYS A 819 -31.92 0.63 -33.94
N ALA A 820 -31.28 0.39 -35.09
CA ALA A 820 -31.81 0.89 -36.34
C ALA A 820 -31.41 -0.04 -37.51
N THR A 821 -32.29 -0.08 -38.55
CA THR A 821 -31.96 -0.66 -39.84
C THR A 821 -31.45 0.45 -40.73
N MET A 822 -30.26 0.27 -41.30
CA MET A 822 -29.58 1.24 -42.16
C MET A 822 -29.42 0.72 -43.55
N ASP A 823 -29.85 1.53 -44.53
CA ASP A 823 -29.63 1.25 -45.94
C ASP A 823 -28.27 1.80 -46.35
N CYS A 824 -27.44 0.93 -46.88
CA CYS A 824 -26.06 1.19 -47.26
C CYS A 824 -25.97 1.11 -48.80
N ARG A 825 -25.51 2.18 -49.44
CA ARG A 825 -25.48 2.34 -50.89
C ARG A 825 -24.09 2.38 -51.45
#